data_7bb9f17eba6b8ab9f66246fbc240d630
#
_entry.id   7bb9f17eba6b8ab9f66246fbc240d630
#
_cell.length_a   1.000
_cell.length_b   1.000
_cell.length_c   1.000
_cell.angle_alpha   90.00
_cell.angle_beta   90.00
_cell.angle_gamma   90.00
#
_symmetry.space_group_name_H-M   'P 1'
#
loop_
_entity.id
_entity.type
_entity.pdbx_description
1 polymer ?
#
loop_
_entity_poly.entity_id
_entity_poly.type
_entity_poly.pdbx_seq_one_letter_code
_entity_poly.pdbx_strand_id
1 'polypeptide(L)'
;MNSIHRDIFKAIHEGKWLKIEYLNKEGRHTNYWIGIRDLDPWNKTLKVDGLHLNRCSIAGYDKIYIDSILSTEIVEGSYCPENERLIEDIALHPERYQNLFANTANLKILNYLEMCSKLDATPYTTDYELVRYIDGDQVRDGEYQLSEEQFKEIVTNFQRRMNRGTQQGKTLHIQKLALNILSIHTKNGLYVLAYRNLNLDVKNKAFKPDEDITICTQFTIGGEQENIRRYLDADEYELLSDFEKNLEKIKDAITEKNGARAVVDDMPYVIGLGMDCALNLHEEYKAILDMYEKEQVTFPIRAFFGDLLERPRRTKAYPIALLNQNINLDQLLAINNAMKYPLAYIQGPPGTGKTNTILNTIVTAFFNNMTVLFASYNNVPINNVFEKLSSLTYKGKRVAFPVLRLGNQEKVKECICYINQLRREVHGIKVFSSTLDRRKGDRIDRAKQLSGRLKEYEEVLDLTERKETLTQVMEYQERMKNVATLFHFHTDLQGRQLRNLDEKIQKIGEISERDAMALLDRNEDEFYSYLYYTSAKYIKELESNRFQDLRKILDDDEDVNEQAAAFNKYLQKSENVKKLQKVFPIMITTCISSHKLGEPEPLFDMTIMDEASQCNVAVSLVPIIRGEKLMLVGDPQQLKPVILLDELTNRKLRRKYHVADEYDYRENSIYKTYLACDAVSDEILLRNHYRCNKKIIDFNNKKYYNSKLQVQSDSRERQPLVYVNVDGGPGDMKNTSPAEVEEIMRYAGENPDKSIAVITPFVNQRILIERGIKENGFEHVVCGTVHAFQGDEKDVVLFSTALSDRTGKGTYDWLKNNKELINVATSRAKDKLILLADGKELERLHQGNEDDDLYELVQYVKMNGESKITEKHISSRALGIQPFSTETEAAFMKNLTHALENIWLTRNKYTIHKEVAISQVFHD
;
A
#
# COMPACT_ATOMS: atom_id res chain seq x y z
N MET A 1 6.62 -11.87 -19.82
CA MET A 1 7.56 -12.94 -19.43
C MET A 1 6.74 -14.12 -18.94
N ASN A 2 7.09 -15.34 -19.26
CA ASN A 2 6.49 -16.49 -18.59
C ASN A 2 6.98 -16.45 -17.12
N SER A 3 6.14 -16.72 -16.15
CA SER A 3 6.50 -16.73 -14.72
C SER A 3 7.77 -17.59 -14.47
N ILE A 4 7.89 -18.72 -15.16
CA ILE A 4 9.04 -19.62 -15.10
C ILE A 4 10.36 -18.91 -15.43
N HIS A 5 10.43 -18.16 -16.52
CA HIS A 5 11.65 -17.46 -16.92
C HIS A 5 12.05 -16.38 -15.91
N ARG A 6 11.08 -15.70 -15.31
CA ARG A 6 11.33 -14.70 -14.29
C ARG A 6 11.83 -15.32 -12.99
N ASP A 7 11.20 -16.39 -12.53
CA ASP A 7 11.65 -17.10 -11.35
C ASP A 7 13.08 -17.63 -11.50
N ILE A 8 13.42 -18.13 -12.70
CA ILE A 8 14.78 -18.52 -13.05
C ILE A 8 15.73 -17.32 -12.93
N PHE A 9 15.37 -16.19 -13.54
CA PHE A 9 16.20 -15.00 -13.53
C PHE A 9 16.38 -14.44 -12.11
N LYS A 10 15.30 -14.38 -11.35
CA LYS A 10 15.33 -13.95 -9.95
C LYS A 10 16.13 -14.90 -9.06
N ALA A 11 15.95 -16.21 -9.21
CA ALA A 11 16.73 -17.20 -8.48
C ALA A 11 18.25 -17.10 -8.78
N ILE A 12 18.64 -16.75 -10.01
CA ILE A 12 20.04 -16.49 -10.37
C ILE A 12 20.58 -15.27 -9.61
N HIS A 13 19.89 -14.13 -9.67
CA HIS A 13 20.34 -12.89 -9.05
C HIS A 13 20.33 -12.91 -7.52
N GLU A 14 19.30 -13.50 -6.94
CA GLU A 14 19.19 -13.64 -5.47
C GLU A 14 20.05 -14.80 -4.92
N GLY A 15 20.59 -15.66 -5.80
CA GLY A 15 21.35 -16.83 -5.39
C GLY A 15 20.53 -17.84 -4.60
N LYS A 16 19.25 -18.03 -4.96
CA LYS A 16 18.33 -18.93 -4.24
C LYS A 16 18.12 -20.26 -4.96
N TRP A 17 17.72 -21.27 -4.20
CA TRP A 17 17.24 -22.52 -4.78
C TRP A 17 15.87 -22.31 -5.40
N LEU A 18 15.63 -22.96 -6.54
CA LEU A 18 14.38 -22.96 -7.28
C LEU A 18 13.79 -24.37 -7.24
N LYS A 19 12.61 -24.51 -6.70
CA LYS A 19 11.80 -25.74 -6.79
C LYS A 19 11.13 -25.75 -8.16
N ILE A 20 11.30 -26.85 -8.91
CA ILE A 20 10.72 -27.01 -10.23
C ILE A 20 9.96 -28.33 -10.34
N GLU A 21 8.86 -28.31 -11.08
CA GLU A 21 8.22 -29.49 -11.63
C GLU A 21 8.71 -29.65 -13.08
N TYR A 22 9.31 -30.78 -13.37
CA TYR A 22 10.00 -31.02 -14.64
C TYR A 22 9.44 -32.22 -15.37
N LEU A 23 9.13 -32.06 -16.67
CA LEU A 23 8.70 -33.15 -17.54
C LEU A 23 9.95 -33.72 -18.23
N ASN A 24 10.34 -34.94 -17.86
CA ASN A 24 11.50 -35.57 -18.46
C ASN A 24 11.22 -36.11 -19.90
N LYS A 25 12.27 -36.52 -20.61
CA LYS A 25 12.13 -37.04 -21.97
C LYS A 25 11.27 -38.31 -22.11
N GLU A 26 11.00 -38.99 -20.98
CA GLU A 26 10.15 -40.18 -20.91
C GLU A 26 8.68 -39.82 -20.60
N GLY A 27 8.34 -38.50 -20.52
CA GLY A 27 7.00 -38.01 -20.17
C GLY A 27 6.64 -38.19 -18.70
N ARG A 28 7.60 -38.37 -17.79
CA ARG A 28 7.37 -38.50 -16.36
C ARG A 28 7.58 -37.17 -15.68
N HIS A 29 6.66 -36.83 -14.76
CA HIS A 29 6.77 -35.66 -13.87
C HIS A 29 7.79 -35.95 -12.75
N THR A 30 8.73 -35.07 -12.58
CA THR A 30 9.76 -35.13 -11.52
C THR A 30 9.89 -33.77 -10.83
N ASN A 31 10.07 -33.80 -9.52
CA ASN A 31 10.26 -32.60 -8.71
C ASN A 31 11.72 -32.46 -8.31
N TYR A 32 12.29 -31.31 -8.58
CA TYR A 32 13.67 -30.94 -8.24
C TYR A 32 13.70 -29.63 -7.46
N TRP A 33 14.67 -29.54 -6.57
CA TRP A 33 15.20 -28.23 -6.17
C TRP A 33 16.51 -28.04 -6.94
N ILE A 34 16.61 -26.95 -7.65
CA ILE A 34 17.79 -26.67 -8.47
C ILE A 34 18.50 -25.40 -7.99
N GLY A 35 19.83 -25.45 -7.87
CA GLY A 35 20.72 -24.31 -7.74
C GLY A 35 21.36 -24.05 -9.09
N ILE A 36 21.09 -22.92 -9.70
CA ILE A 36 21.51 -22.61 -11.07
C ILE A 36 22.96 -22.15 -11.04
N ARG A 37 23.83 -22.85 -11.77
CA ARG A 37 25.25 -22.52 -11.90
C ARG A 37 25.60 -21.82 -13.20
N ASP A 38 24.90 -22.19 -14.29
CA ASP A 38 25.12 -21.65 -15.60
C ASP A 38 23.89 -21.76 -16.48
N LEU A 39 23.80 -20.94 -17.51
CA LEU A 39 22.65 -20.83 -18.41
C LEU A 39 23.15 -20.68 -19.86
N ASP A 40 22.72 -21.59 -20.74
CA ASP A 40 22.86 -21.43 -22.18
C ASP A 40 21.58 -20.80 -22.77
N PRO A 41 21.61 -19.49 -23.11
CA PRO A 41 20.41 -18.79 -23.60
C PRO A 41 19.99 -19.24 -25.01
N TRP A 42 20.91 -19.79 -25.83
CA TRP A 42 20.59 -20.24 -27.17
C TRP A 42 19.87 -21.60 -27.19
N ASN A 43 20.32 -22.52 -26.36
CA ASN A 43 19.71 -23.83 -26.23
C ASN A 43 18.63 -23.89 -25.16
N LYS A 44 18.40 -22.80 -24.45
CA LYS A 44 17.49 -22.71 -23.31
C LYS A 44 17.70 -23.83 -22.29
N THR A 45 18.94 -24.03 -21.90
CA THR A 45 19.30 -25.06 -20.94
C THR A 45 20.04 -24.49 -19.74
N LEU A 46 19.72 -25.05 -18.57
CA LEU A 46 20.33 -24.71 -17.29
C LEU A 46 21.34 -25.80 -16.92
N LYS A 47 22.51 -25.38 -16.42
CA LYS A 47 23.43 -26.23 -15.70
C LYS A 47 23.22 -26.00 -14.21
N VAL A 48 22.86 -27.05 -13.49
CA VAL A 48 22.37 -26.93 -12.14
C VAL A 48 22.95 -27.96 -11.18
N ASP A 49 23.00 -27.64 -9.89
CA ASP A 49 23.00 -28.63 -8.84
C ASP A 49 21.55 -28.96 -8.53
N GLY A 50 21.18 -30.23 -8.58
CA GLY A 50 19.80 -30.63 -8.41
C GLY A 50 19.62 -31.61 -7.27
N LEU A 51 18.64 -31.37 -6.41
CA LEU A 51 18.11 -32.32 -5.44
C LEU A 51 16.85 -32.94 -6.00
N HIS A 52 16.88 -34.22 -6.29
CA HIS A 52 15.73 -34.97 -6.76
C HIS A 52 14.84 -35.34 -5.55
N LEU A 53 13.74 -34.64 -5.36
CA LEU A 53 12.90 -34.79 -4.18
C LEU A 53 12.32 -36.21 -4.02
N ASN A 54 11.91 -36.85 -5.13
CA ASN A 54 11.32 -38.19 -5.08
C ASN A 54 12.35 -39.30 -4.76
N ARG A 55 13.63 -39.12 -5.08
CA ARG A 55 14.70 -40.11 -4.88
C ARG A 55 15.68 -39.73 -3.78
N CYS A 56 15.51 -38.55 -3.20
CA CYS A 56 16.38 -38.05 -2.15
C CYS A 56 17.88 -38.08 -2.54
N SER A 57 18.20 -37.78 -3.81
CA SER A 57 19.55 -37.81 -4.34
C SER A 57 19.94 -36.44 -4.89
N ILE A 58 21.21 -36.08 -4.68
CA ILE A 58 21.79 -34.86 -5.27
C ILE A 58 22.68 -35.27 -6.42
N ALA A 59 22.55 -34.58 -7.55
CA ALA A 59 23.40 -34.75 -8.70
C ALA A 59 23.57 -33.40 -9.42
N GLY A 60 24.75 -33.20 -10.04
CA GLY A 60 24.91 -32.14 -11.01
C GLY A 60 24.23 -32.55 -12.32
N TYR A 61 23.41 -31.66 -12.85
CA TYR A 61 22.78 -31.84 -14.16
C TYR A 61 23.31 -30.77 -15.11
N ASP A 62 23.93 -31.23 -16.21
CA ASP A 62 24.50 -30.32 -17.22
C ASP A 62 23.44 -29.73 -18.14
N LYS A 63 22.24 -30.33 -18.24
CA LYS A 63 21.18 -29.88 -19.14
C LYS A 63 19.80 -30.12 -18.56
N ILE A 64 19.20 -29.08 -17.95
CA ILE A 64 17.78 -28.97 -17.68
C ILE A 64 17.18 -28.03 -18.72
N TYR A 65 16.21 -28.51 -19.52
CA TYR A 65 15.57 -27.71 -20.57
C TYR A 65 14.51 -26.81 -19.94
N ILE A 66 14.61 -25.50 -20.14
CA ILE A 66 13.66 -24.53 -19.58
C ILE A 66 12.25 -24.79 -20.10
N ASP A 67 12.10 -25.11 -21.38
CA ASP A 67 10.81 -25.41 -22.02
C ASP A 67 10.13 -26.69 -21.46
N SER A 68 10.85 -27.51 -20.70
CA SER A 68 10.32 -28.72 -20.03
C SER A 68 9.97 -28.50 -18.56
N ILE A 69 10.15 -27.27 -18.03
CA ILE A 69 9.74 -26.87 -16.70
C ILE A 69 8.25 -26.49 -16.75
N LEU A 70 7.43 -27.12 -15.93
CA LEU A 70 5.98 -26.90 -15.87
C LEU A 70 5.61 -25.84 -14.84
N SER A 71 6.27 -25.83 -13.70
CA SER A 71 6.07 -24.85 -12.62
C SER A 71 7.36 -24.55 -11.90
N THR A 72 7.43 -23.36 -11.31
CA THR A 72 8.58 -22.88 -10.52
C THR A 72 8.12 -22.26 -9.22
N GLU A 73 8.93 -22.38 -8.17
CA GLU A 73 8.72 -21.76 -6.87
C GLU A 73 10.10 -21.43 -6.27
N ILE A 74 10.38 -20.16 -5.96
CA ILE A 74 11.62 -19.77 -5.28
C ILE A 74 11.57 -20.26 -3.85
N VAL A 75 12.60 -21.00 -3.43
CA VAL A 75 12.70 -21.49 -2.06
C VAL A 75 13.23 -20.37 -1.17
N GLU A 76 12.32 -19.65 -0.55
CA GLU A 76 12.66 -18.58 0.39
C GLU A 76 13.51 -19.10 1.55
N GLY A 77 14.42 -18.29 2.06
CA GLY A 77 15.32 -18.71 3.13
C GLY A 77 16.41 -19.72 2.71
N SER A 78 16.60 -19.96 1.41
CA SER A 78 17.66 -20.84 0.90
C SER A 78 18.64 -20.07 0.05
N TYR A 79 19.90 -20.51 0.04
CA TYR A 79 20.91 -19.96 -0.86
C TYR A 79 21.67 -21.09 -1.54
N CYS A 80 21.81 -20.97 -2.87
CA CYS A 80 22.62 -21.89 -3.63
C CYS A 80 24.10 -21.44 -3.70
N PRO A 81 25.04 -22.35 -3.91
CA PRO A 81 26.44 -21.96 -4.09
C PRO A 81 26.63 -21.26 -5.43
N GLU A 82 27.42 -20.22 -5.36
CA GLU A 82 28.17 -19.45 -6.39
C GLU A 82 27.69 -19.54 -7.85
N ASN A 83 26.96 -18.52 -8.26
CA ASN A 83 26.66 -18.23 -9.68
C ASN A 83 27.21 -16.85 -10.12
N GLU A 84 28.20 -16.33 -9.40
CA GLU A 84 28.82 -15.01 -9.64
C GLU A 84 29.27 -14.85 -11.09
N ARG A 85 29.85 -15.93 -11.70
CA ARG A 85 30.27 -15.90 -13.10
C ARG A 85 29.11 -15.75 -14.09
N LEU A 86 27.96 -16.37 -13.80
CA LEU A 86 26.76 -16.24 -14.63
C LEU A 86 26.17 -14.83 -14.51
N ILE A 87 26.13 -14.27 -13.31
CA ILE A 87 25.69 -12.90 -13.07
C ILE A 87 26.60 -11.90 -13.80
N GLU A 88 27.90 -12.10 -13.74
CA GLU A 88 28.88 -11.28 -14.48
C GLU A 88 28.71 -11.40 -16.00
N ASP A 89 28.46 -12.61 -16.54
CA ASP A 89 28.23 -12.80 -17.97
C ASP A 89 26.94 -12.14 -18.44
N ILE A 90 25.85 -12.24 -17.66
CA ILE A 90 24.60 -11.52 -17.93
C ILE A 90 24.83 -10.01 -17.94
N ALA A 91 25.60 -9.49 -16.98
CA ALA A 91 25.88 -8.06 -16.86
C ALA A 91 26.82 -7.53 -17.96
N LEU A 92 27.70 -8.38 -18.50
CA LEU A 92 28.62 -8.03 -19.60
C LEU A 92 27.96 -8.16 -20.96
N HIS A 93 27.05 -9.10 -21.12
CA HIS A 93 26.45 -9.48 -22.40
C HIS A 93 24.90 -9.61 -22.30
N PRO A 94 24.17 -8.56 -21.83
CA PRO A 94 22.73 -8.64 -21.64
C PRO A 94 21.98 -8.97 -22.93
N GLU A 95 22.52 -8.59 -24.09
CA GLU A 95 21.92 -8.87 -25.40
C GLU A 95 21.72 -10.36 -25.67
N ARG A 96 22.55 -11.22 -25.10
CA ARG A 96 22.45 -12.69 -25.27
C ARG A 96 21.24 -13.27 -24.53
N TYR A 97 20.86 -12.64 -23.40
CA TYR A 97 19.82 -13.12 -22.50
C TYR A 97 18.49 -12.43 -22.72
N GLN A 98 18.47 -11.33 -23.47
CA GLN A 98 17.28 -10.51 -23.70
C GLN A 98 16.11 -11.32 -24.28
N ASN A 99 16.37 -12.18 -25.27
CA ASN A 99 15.33 -13.01 -25.88
C ASN A 99 14.70 -14.02 -24.90
N LEU A 100 15.42 -14.40 -23.85
CA LEU A 100 14.93 -15.35 -22.85
C LEU A 100 14.15 -14.63 -21.74
N PHE A 101 14.59 -13.46 -21.30
CA PHE A 101 14.09 -12.77 -20.12
C PHE A 101 13.27 -11.52 -20.43
N ALA A 102 13.35 -10.93 -21.62
CA ALA A 102 12.57 -9.75 -21.96
C ALA A 102 11.08 -10.05 -22.03
N ASN A 103 10.29 -9.11 -21.53
CA ASN A 103 8.84 -9.22 -21.54
C ASN A 103 8.27 -8.72 -22.87
N THR A 104 7.50 -9.55 -23.56
CA THR A 104 6.83 -9.20 -24.83
C THR A 104 5.35 -8.88 -24.64
N ALA A 105 4.86 -8.88 -23.41
CA ALA A 105 3.44 -8.74 -23.08
C ALA A 105 3.03 -7.32 -22.63
N ASN A 106 3.87 -6.29 -22.86
CA ASN A 106 3.68 -4.92 -22.35
C ASN A 106 2.31 -4.36 -22.73
N LEU A 107 1.88 -4.48 -23.97
CA LEU A 107 0.56 -4.03 -24.43
C LEU A 107 -0.60 -4.70 -23.67
N LYS A 108 -0.49 -6.01 -23.40
CA LYS A 108 -1.53 -6.77 -22.69
C LYS A 108 -1.64 -6.33 -21.25
N ILE A 109 -0.50 -6.09 -20.60
CA ILE A 109 -0.42 -5.60 -19.21
C ILE A 109 -1.06 -4.20 -19.13
N LEU A 110 -0.67 -3.28 -20.01
CA LEU A 110 -1.21 -1.93 -20.03
C LEU A 110 -2.72 -1.91 -20.31
N ASN A 111 -3.21 -2.69 -21.26
CA ASN A 111 -4.64 -2.82 -21.56
C ASN A 111 -5.41 -3.39 -20.35
N TYR A 112 -4.86 -4.36 -19.66
CA TYR A 112 -5.44 -4.90 -18.43
C TYR A 112 -5.52 -3.83 -17.34
N LEU A 113 -4.43 -3.12 -17.06
CA LEU A 113 -4.38 -2.08 -16.04
C LEU A 113 -5.31 -0.90 -16.36
N GLU A 114 -5.39 -0.50 -17.64
CA GLU A 114 -6.31 0.53 -18.10
C GLU A 114 -7.76 0.12 -17.86
N MET A 115 -8.11 -1.13 -18.22
CA MET A 115 -9.46 -1.64 -18.02
C MET A 115 -9.81 -1.78 -16.53
N CYS A 116 -8.89 -2.30 -15.72
CA CYS A 116 -9.07 -2.38 -14.27
C CYS A 116 -9.29 -0.99 -13.66
N SER A 117 -8.46 0.00 -14.03
CA SER A 117 -8.59 1.37 -13.53
C SER A 117 -9.90 2.03 -13.95
N LYS A 118 -10.42 1.73 -15.15
CA LYS A 118 -11.73 2.22 -15.61
C LYS A 118 -12.89 1.62 -14.82
N LEU A 119 -12.75 0.37 -14.36
CA LEU A 119 -13.77 -0.34 -13.61
C LEU A 119 -13.60 -0.19 -12.09
N ASP A 120 -12.44 0.27 -11.63
CA ASP A 120 -12.16 0.61 -10.22
C ASP A 120 -12.68 2.01 -9.90
N ALA A 121 -13.99 2.14 -9.91
CA ALA A 121 -14.69 3.40 -9.71
C ALA A 121 -15.75 3.25 -8.62
N THR A 122 -16.31 4.39 -8.21
CA THR A 122 -17.50 4.35 -7.34
C THR A 122 -18.57 3.49 -7.97
N PRO A 123 -19.29 2.66 -7.18
CA PRO A 123 -20.31 1.79 -7.69
C PRO A 123 -21.33 2.53 -8.57
N TYR A 124 -21.80 1.87 -9.61
CA TYR A 124 -22.75 2.46 -10.54
C TYR A 124 -24.01 2.93 -9.83
N THR A 125 -24.55 4.03 -10.33
CA THR A 125 -25.87 4.54 -9.97
C THR A 125 -26.80 4.43 -11.16
N THR A 126 -28.06 4.06 -10.94
CA THR A 126 -29.07 4.04 -11.99
C THR A 126 -29.59 5.43 -12.27
N ASP A 127 -29.58 5.79 -13.55
CA ASP A 127 -30.32 6.95 -14.03
C ASP A 127 -31.75 6.56 -14.41
N TYR A 128 -32.68 6.72 -13.50
CA TYR A 128 -34.07 6.35 -13.69
C TYR A 128 -34.78 7.08 -14.84
N GLU A 129 -34.27 8.25 -15.26
CA GLU A 129 -34.87 8.96 -16.42
C GLU A 129 -34.51 8.29 -17.75
N LEU A 130 -33.49 7.42 -17.76
CA LEU A 130 -33.06 6.67 -18.93
C LEU A 130 -33.47 5.21 -18.95
N VAL A 131 -34.28 4.77 -17.98
CA VAL A 131 -34.83 3.41 -17.99
C VAL A 131 -35.97 3.29 -18.96
N ARG A 132 -35.85 2.38 -19.94
CA ARG A 132 -36.85 2.12 -20.98
C ARG A 132 -36.91 0.63 -21.31
N TYR A 133 -38.08 0.04 -21.18
CA TYR A 133 -38.30 -1.32 -21.64
C TYR A 133 -38.27 -1.41 -23.17
N ILE A 134 -37.79 -2.54 -23.68
CA ILE A 134 -37.69 -2.82 -25.11
C ILE A 134 -38.72 -3.86 -25.51
N ASP A 135 -39.54 -3.54 -26.48
CA ASP A 135 -40.48 -4.48 -27.03
C ASP A 135 -39.77 -5.50 -27.94
N GLY A 136 -40.16 -6.75 -27.90
CA GLY A 136 -39.59 -7.82 -28.72
C GLY A 136 -39.62 -7.55 -30.22
N ASP A 137 -40.59 -6.80 -30.68
CA ASP A 137 -40.71 -6.40 -32.08
C ASP A 137 -39.64 -5.39 -32.54
N GLN A 138 -38.93 -4.78 -31.62
CA GLN A 138 -37.82 -3.86 -31.88
C GLN A 138 -36.47 -4.56 -32.09
N VAL A 139 -36.42 -5.88 -31.86
CA VAL A 139 -35.18 -6.66 -32.04
C VAL A 139 -35.11 -7.21 -33.45
N ARG A 140 -34.09 -6.82 -34.23
CA ARG A 140 -33.76 -7.36 -35.55
C ARG A 140 -32.31 -7.73 -35.62
N ASP A 141 -32.00 -8.97 -36.00
CA ASP A 141 -30.63 -9.49 -36.13
C ASP A 141 -29.73 -9.24 -34.90
N GLY A 142 -30.31 -9.28 -33.67
CA GLY A 142 -29.61 -9.02 -32.44
C GLY A 142 -29.34 -7.54 -32.13
N GLU A 143 -29.83 -6.63 -32.97
CA GLU A 143 -29.76 -5.18 -32.75
C GLU A 143 -31.14 -4.64 -32.36
N TYR A 144 -31.16 -3.63 -31.50
CA TYR A 144 -32.39 -2.98 -31.04
C TYR A 144 -32.67 -1.75 -31.86
N GLN A 145 -33.70 -1.81 -32.74
CA GLN A 145 -34.13 -0.71 -33.55
C GLN A 145 -34.94 0.29 -32.74
N LEU A 146 -34.57 1.56 -32.80
CA LEU A 146 -35.22 2.65 -32.08
C LEU A 146 -36.16 3.41 -33.01
N SER A 147 -37.33 3.82 -32.49
CA SER A 147 -38.13 4.81 -33.18
C SER A 147 -37.40 6.16 -33.20
N GLU A 148 -37.75 7.06 -34.13
CA GLU A 148 -37.12 8.37 -34.24
C GLU A 148 -37.26 9.23 -32.97
N GLU A 149 -38.39 9.09 -32.29
CA GLU A 149 -38.69 9.77 -31.02
C GLU A 149 -37.84 9.20 -29.87
N GLN A 150 -37.77 7.87 -29.72
CA GLN A 150 -36.93 7.19 -28.70
C GLN A 150 -35.47 7.53 -28.90
N PHE A 151 -34.97 7.47 -30.15
CA PHE A 151 -33.59 7.82 -30.45
C PHE A 151 -33.27 9.26 -30.05
N LYS A 152 -34.14 10.19 -30.42
CA LYS A 152 -33.97 11.61 -30.11
C LYS A 152 -34.01 11.92 -28.62
N GLU A 153 -34.94 11.30 -27.91
CA GLU A 153 -35.07 11.42 -26.45
C GLU A 153 -33.83 10.90 -25.73
N ILE A 154 -33.39 9.68 -26.03
CA ILE A 154 -32.24 9.03 -25.40
C ILE A 154 -30.95 9.82 -25.67
N VAL A 155 -30.68 10.19 -26.93
CA VAL A 155 -29.47 10.92 -27.29
C VAL A 155 -29.47 12.31 -26.66
N THR A 156 -30.61 13.01 -26.64
CA THR A 156 -30.69 14.34 -26.02
C THR A 156 -30.46 14.29 -24.52
N ASN A 157 -31.08 13.33 -23.85
CA ASN A 157 -30.91 13.16 -22.42
C ASN A 157 -29.48 12.73 -22.05
N PHE A 158 -28.88 11.83 -22.83
CA PHE A 158 -27.50 11.38 -22.67
C PHE A 158 -26.50 12.53 -22.86
N GLN A 159 -26.63 13.31 -23.92
CA GLN A 159 -25.78 14.47 -24.19
C GLN A 159 -25.92 15.58 -23.13
N ARG A 160 -27.16 15.86 -22.69
CA ARG A 160 -27.41 16.85 -21.62
C ARG A 160 -26.70 16.51 -20.33
N ARG A 161 -26.53 15.24 -20.01
CA ARG A 161 -25.86 14.79 -18.79
C ARG A 161 -24.36 14.71 -18.91
N MET A 162 -23.84 14.27 -20.07
CA MET A 162 -22.38 14.36 -20.33
C MET A 162 -21.88 15.81 -20.19
N ASN A 163 -22.66 16.79 -20.70
CA ASN A 163 -22.30 18.21 -20.60
C ASN A 163 -22.37 18.77 -19.16
N ARG A 164 -23.24 18.23 -18.30
CA ARG A 164 -23.28 18.63 -16.87
C ARG A 164 -22.09 18.10 -16.07
N GLY A 165 -21.61 16.91 -16.39
CA GLY A 165 -20.44 16.33 -15.72
C GLY A 165 -19.13 17.07 -16.01
N THR A 166 -18.96 17.61 -17.20
CA THR A 166 -17.77 18.37 -17.61
C THR A 166 -17.66 19.76 -16.95
N GLN A 167 -18.75 20.34 -16.47
CA GLN A 167 -18.76 21.68 -15.86
C GLN A 167 -18.34 21.70 -14.39
N GLN A 168 -18.36 20.57 -13.67
CA GLN A 168 -18.05 20.53 -12.24
C GLN A 168 -16.61 20.14 -11.87
N GLY A 169 -15.74 19.83 -12.83
CA GLY A 169 -14.25 19.80 -12.67
C GLY A 169 -13.64 18.87 -11.63
N LYS A 170 -14.37 17.92 -11.06
CA LYS A 170 -13.87 17.07 -9.97
C LYS A 170 -13.69 15.59 -10.27
N THR A 171 -14.45 15.05 -11.22
CA THR A 171 -14.42 13.62 -11.60
C THR A 171 -14.91 13.47 -13.02
N LEU A 172 -14.35 12.51 -13.75
CA LEU A 172 -14.88 12.17 -15.08
C LEU A 172 -16.16 11.37 -14.85
N HIS A 173 -17.32 12.01 -14.96
CA HIS A 173 -18.58 11.31 -14.88
C HIS A 173 -18.83 10.57 -16.20
N ILE A 174 -18.67 9.24 -16.17
CA ILE A 174 -18.97 8.40 -17.32
C ILE A 174 -20.41 7.94 -17.20
N GLN A 175 -21.20 8.29 -18.19
CA GLN A 175 -22.53 7.74 -18.33
C GLN A 175 -22.50 6.68 -19.44
N LYS A 176 -23.02 5.48 -19.13
CA LYS A 176 -23.13 4.38 -20.10
C LYS A 176 -24.58 4.05 -20.30
N LEU A 177 -24.89 3.60 -21.51
CA LEU A 177 -26.13 2.92 -21.79
C LEU A 177 -25.90 1.41 -21.70
N ALA A 178 -26.79 0.73 -21.01
CA ALA A 178 -26.71 -0.70 -20.76
C ALA A 178 -28.05 -1.37 -21.07
N LEU A 179 -27.97 -2.64 -21.45
CA LEU A 179 -29.11 -3.52 -21.57
C LEU A 179 -29.17 -4.39 -20.31
N ASN A 180 -30.29 -4.33 -19.60
CA ASN A 180 -30.50 -5.20 -18.45
C ASN A 180 -30.51 -6.68 -18.85
N ILE A 181 -29.84 -7.50 -18.04
CA ILE A 181 -29.94 -8.95 -18.10
C ILE A 181 -30.56 -9.47 -16.82
N LEU A 182 -30.15 -8.92 -15.67
CA LEU A 182 -30.71 -9.27 -14.38
C LEU A 182 -30.60 -8.11 -13.42
N SER A 183 -31.71 -7.70 -12.86
CA SER A 183 -31.80 -6.68 -11.81
C SER A 183 -32.60 -7.16 -10.63
N ILE A 184 -32.45 -6.49 -9.51
CA ILE A 184 -33.17 -6.76 -8.27
C ILE A 184 -33.92 -5.49 -7.88
N HIS A 185 -35.25 -5.53 -7.85
CA HIS A 185 -36.08 -4.47 -7.32
C HIS A 185 -36.10 -4.54 -5.79
N THR A 186 -35.55 -3.54 -5.15
CA THR A 186 -35.51 -3.41 -3.69
C THR A 186 -36.44 -2.28 -3.24
N LYS A 187 -36.69 -2.19 -1.93
CA LYS A 187 -37.46 -1.07 -1.36
C LYS A 187 -36.85 0.30 -1.61
N ASN A 188 -35.51 0.35 -1.75
CA ASN A 188 -34.74 1.58 -1.89
C ASN A 188 -34.48 1.96 -3.36
N GLY A 189 -34.75 1.03 -4.31
CA GLY A 189 -34.55 1.24 -5.73
C GLY A 189 -34.07 -0.01 -6.47
N LEU A 190 -33.57 0.19 -7.68
CA LEU A 190 -33.13 -0.86 -8.59
C LEU A 190 -31.64 -1.16 -8.40
N TYR A 191 -31.31 -2.41 -8.10
CA TYR A 191 -29.96 -2.95 -8.12
C TYR A 191 -29.74 -3.69 -9.43
N VAL A 192 -28.88 -3.18 -10.30
CA VAL A 192 -28.55 -3.83 -11.58
C VAL A 192 -27.41 -4.81 -11.35
N LEU A 193 -27.72 -6.12 -11.33
CA LEU A 193 -26.74 -7.16 -11.09
C LEU A 193 -25.93 -7.50 -12.33
N ALA A 194 -26.60 -7.62 -13.48
CA ALA A 194 -25.94 -7.98 -14.73
C ALA A 194 -26.51 -7.21 -15.93
N TYR A 195 -25.62 -6.73 -16.79
CA TYR A 195 -25.98 -5.98 -17.96
C TYR A 195 -25.00 -6.22 -19.12
N ARG A 196 -25.40 -5.87 -20.33
CA ARG A 196 -24.52 -5.71 -21.50
C ARG A 196 -24.40 -4.23 -21.84
N ASN A 197 -23.21 -3.75 -22.18
CA ASN A 197 -23.07 -2.38 -22.69
C ASN A 197 -23.80 -2.26 -24.03
N LEU A 198 -24.42 -1.10 -24.27
CA LEU A 198 -25.09 -0.77 -25.52
C LEU A 198 -24.26 0.25 -26.30
N ASN A 199 -23.84 -0.13 -27.47
CA ASN A 199 -23.20 0.76 -28.44
C ASN A 199 -24.28 1.37 -29.34
N LEU A 200 -24.29 2.70 -29.45
CA LEU A 200 -25.24 3.43 -30.26
C LEU A 200 -24.76 3.53 -31.71
N ASP A 201 -25.43 2.88 -32.63
CA ASP A 201 -25.28 3.12 -34.08
C ASP A 201 -26.14 4.31 -34.51
N VAL A 202 -25.49 5.45 -34.64
CA VAL A 202 -26.16 6.71 -35.02
C VAL A 202 -26.74 6.67 -36.45
N LYS A 203 -26.11 5.91 -37.37
CA LYS A 203 -26.57 5.83 -38.76
C LYS A 203 -27.85 5.02 -38.91
N ASN A 204 -27.88 3.89 -38.20
CA ASN A 204 -29.01 2.96 -38.29
C ASN A 204 -30.05 3.20 -37.19
N LYS A 205 -29.83 4.16 -36.29
CA LYS A 205 -30.69 4.45 -35.12
C LYS A 205 -30.99 3.19 -34.33
N ALA A 206 -29.92 2.40 -34.07
CA ALA A 206 -30.02 1.12 -33.37
C ALA A 206 -29.03 1.02 -32.22
N PHE A 207 -29.37 0.24 -31.23
CA PHE A 207 -28.42 -0.19 -30.19
C PHE A 207 -27.88 -1.58 -30.49
N LYS A 208 -26.57 -1.73 -30.40
CA LYS A 208 -25.87 -2.99 -30.51
C LYS A 208 -25.28 -3.39 -29.14
N PRO A 209 -25.82 -4.46 -28.55
CA PRO A 209 -25.25 -4.95 -27.27
C PRO A 209 -23.90 -5.58 -27.50
N ASP A 210 -22.98 -5.39 -26.51
CA ASP A 210 -21.72 -6.12 -26.47
C ASP A 210 -21.95 -7.62 -26.23
N GLU A 211 -21.01 -8.45 -26.67
CA GLU A 211 -21.07 -9.90 -26.41
C GLU A 211 -20.85 -10.22 -24.92
N ASP A 212 -20.01 -9.42 -24.22
CA ASP A 212 -19.63 -9.62 -22.82
C ASP A 212 -20.71 -9.13 -21.84
N ILE A 213 -21.00 -9.94 -20.81
CA ILE A 213 -21.86 -9.55 -19.69
C ILE A 213 -21.01 -8.96 -18.57
N THR A 214 -21.37 -7.76 -18.12
CA THR A 214 -20.81 -7.14 -16.94
C THR A 214 -21.66 -7.46 -15.70
N ILE A 215 -21.03 -7.93 -14.63
CA ILE A 215 -21.67 -8.25 -13.35
C ILE A 215 -21.29 -7.19 -12.34
N CYS A 216 -22.29 -6.55 -11.70
CA CYS A 216 -22.10 -5.57 -10.65
C CYS A 216 -22.27 -6.22 -9.27
N THR A 217 -21.16 -6.51 -8.60
CA THR A 217 -21.22 -7.06 -7.23
C THR A 217 -21.45 -5.98 -6.17
N GLN A 218 -21.28 -4.71 -6.54
CA GLN A 218 -21.60 -3.54 -5.74
C GLN A 218 -22.37 -2.53 -6.57
N PHE A 219 -23.37 -1.88 -5.96
CA PHE A 219 -24.21 -0.90 -6.63
C PHE A 219 -24.64 0.19 -5.65
N THR A 220 -24.88 1.42 -6.12
CA THR A 220 -25.33 2.52 -5.27
C THR A 220 -26.83 2.74 -5.48
N ILE A 221 -27.61 2.61 -4.41
CA ILE A 221 -29.05 2.82 -4.40
C ILE A 221 -29.40 3.87 -3.36
N GLY A 222 -30.09 4.94 -3.79
CA GLY A 222 -30.50 5.99 -2.86
C GLY A 222 -29.37 6.69 -2.11
N GLY A 223 -28.13 6.63 -2.64
CA GLY A 223 -26.94 7.19 -2.02
C GLY A 223 -26.19 6.23 -1.09
N GLU A 224 -26.71 5.04 -0.85
CA GLU A 224 -26.07 3.98 -0.05
C GLU A 224 -25.46 2.91 -0.96
N GLN A 225 -24.28 2.41 -0.62
CA GLN A 225 -23.63 1.31 -1.32
C GLN A 225 -24.21 -0.03 -0.84
N GLU A 226 -24.73 -0.80 -1.77
CA GLU A 226 -25.21 -2.15 -1.54
C GLU A 226 -24.32 -3.18 -2.23
N ASN A 227 -24.12 -4.35 -1.60
CA ASN A 227 -23.32 -5.45 -2.12
C ASN A 227 -24.22 -6.66 -2.41
N ILE A 228 -23.92 -7.38 -3.47
CA ILE A 228 -24.68 -8.61 -3.87
C ILE A 228 -24.72 -9.68 -2.77
N ARG A 229 -23.74 -9.73 -1.87
CA ARG A 229 -23.74 -10.63 -0.71
C ARG A 229 -24.93 -10.44 0.22
N ARG A 230 -25.62 -9.33 0.13
CA ARG A 230 -26.89 -9.10 0.83
C ARG A 230 -28.01 -9.97 0.25
N TYR A 231 -27.94 -10.29 -1.02
CA TYR A 231 -28.96 -11.01 -1.80
C TYR A 231 -28.60 -12.46 -2.12
N LEU A 232 -27.31 -12.85 -2.05
CA LEU A 232 -26.78 -14.19 -2.26
C LEU A 232 -25.99 -14.65 -1.04
N ASP A 233 -26.03 -15.95 -0.72
CA ASP A 233 -25.20 -16.53 0.33
C ASP A 233 -23.76 -16.76 -0.16
N ALA A 234 -22.83 -17.00 0.78
CA ALA A 234 -21.41 -17.11 0.46
C ALA A 234 -21.12 -18.27 -0.52
N ASP A 235 -21.81 -19.38 -0.35
CA ASP A 235 -21.65 -20.58 -1.18
C ASP A 235 -22.21 -20.40 -2.60
N GLU A 236 -23.19 -19.50 -2.77
CA GLU A 236 -23.84 -19.21 -4.04
C GLU A 236 -23.09 -18.12 -4.84
N TYR A 237 -22.18 -17.40 -4.21
CA TYR A 237 -21.41 -16.35 -4.87
C TYR A 237 -20.59 -16.86 -6.06
N GLU A 238 -20.13 -18.12 -6.01
CA GLU A 238 -19.40 -18.73 -7.13
C GLU A 238 -20.26 -18.94 -8.39
N LEU A 239 -21.58 -18.98 -8.25
CA LEU A 239 -22.50 -19.07 -9.40
C LEU A 239 -22.34 -17.89 -10.35
N LEU A 240 -21.92 -16.72 -9.84
CA LEU A 240 -21.68 -15.53 -10.65
C LEU A 240 -20.49 -15.68 -11.62
N SER A 241 -19.60 -16.66 -11.40
CA SER A 241 -18.43 -16.90 -12.26
C SER A 241 -18.80 -17.39 -13.65
N ASP A 242 -19.86 -18.21 -13.76
CA ASP A 242 -20.44 -18.69 -15.02
C ASP A 242 -21.89 -18.23 -15.13
N PHE A 243 -22.08 -16.92 -15.13
CA PHE A 243 -23.36 -16.25 -14.98
C PHE A 243 -24.43 -16.76 -15.97
N GLU A 244 -24.09 -16.84 -17.26
CA GLU A 244 -25.05 -17.26 -18.29
C GLU A 244 -25.57 -18.68 -18.07
N LYS A 245 -24.71 -19.61 -17.65
CA LYS A 245 -25.09 -21.01 -17.37
C LYS A 245 -25.89 -21.15 -16.09
N ASN A 246 -25.65 -20.25 -15.12
CA ASN A 246 -26.25 -20.33 -13.80
C ASN A 246 -27.38 -19.33 -13.57
N LEU A 247 -27.84 -18.62 -14.60
CA LEU A 247 -28.81 -17.53 -14.48
C LEU A 247 -30.06 -17.93 -13.66
N GLU A 248 -30.68 -19.06 -13.99
CA GLU A 248 -31.88 -19.54 -13.27
C GLU A 248 -31.57 -19.87 -11.81
N LYS A 249 -30.44 -20.52 -11.52
CA LYS A 249 -30.03 -20.80 -10.15
C LYS A 249 -29.80 -19.54 -9.34
N ILE A 250 -29.21 -18.51 -9.96
CA ILE A 250 -28.98 -17.22 -9.33
C ILE A 250 -30.31 -16.53 -8.99
N LYS A 251 -31.29 -16.59 -9.90
CA LYS A 251 -32.63 -16.04 -9.67
C LYS A 251 -33.33 -16.75 -8.52
N ASP A 252 -33.28 -18.07 -8.51
CA ASP A 252 -33.88 -18.92 -7.45
C ASP A 252 -33.21 -18.60 -6.09
N ALA A 253 -31.91 -18.58 -6.02
CA ALA A 253 -31.15 -18.26 -4.80
C ALA A 253 -31.50 -16.88 -4.23
N ILE A 254 -31.57 -15.85 -5.10
CA ILE A 254 -31.95 -14.49 -4.68
C ILE A 254 -33.39 -14.49 -4.14
N THR A 255 -34.28 -15.21 -4.80
CA THR A 255 -35.71 -15.28 -4.42
C THR A 255 -35.92 -16.04 -3.12
N GLU A 256 -35.25 -17.17 -2.95
CA GLU A 256 -35.32 -18.00 -1.72
C GLU A 256 -34.81 -17.23 -0.50
N LYS A 257 -33.70 -16.53 -0.63
CA LYS A 257 -33.08 -15.78 0.49
C LYS A 257 -33.90 -14.55 0.90
N ASN A 258 -34.46 -13.83 -0.05
CA ASN A 258 -35.03 -12.50 0.21
C ASN A 258 -36.57 -12.45 0.15
N GLY A 259 -37.23 -13.41 -0.44
CA GLY A 259 -38.69 -13.46 -0.60
C GLY A 259 -39.23 -12.18 -1.27
N ALA A 260 -40.33 -11.67 -0.77
CA ALA A 260 -40.97 -10.46 -1.31
C ALA A 260 -40.18 -9.14 -1.08
N ARG A 261 -39.00 -9.18 -0.43
CA ARG A 261 -38.18 -7.97 -0.18
C ARG A 261 -37.27 -7.62 -1.35
N ALA A 262 -37.00 -8.56 -2.24
CA ALA A 262 -36.17 -8.38 -3.43
C ALA A 262 -36.79 -9.16 -4.58
N VAL A 263 -37.37 -8.44 -5.56
CA VAL A 263 -37.99 -9.04 -6.72
C VAL A 263 -36.97 -9.04 -7.85
N VAL A 264 -36.72 -10.21 -8.39
CA VAL A 264 -35.80 -10.39 -9.52
C VAL A 264 -36.47 -9.98 -10.82
N ASP A 265 -35.78 -9.21 -11.67
CA ASP A 265 -36.28 -8.74 -12.97
C ASP A 265 -35.23 -9.03 -14.04
N ASP A 266 -35.56 -9.90 -14.99
CA ASP A 266 -34.76 -10.29 -16.15
C ASP A 266 -35.29 -9.74 -17.47
N MET A 267 -36.26 -8.84 -17.41
CA MET A 267 -36.82 -8.20 -18.60
C MET A 267 -35.78 -7.30 -19.30
N PRO A 268 -35.66 -7.34 -20.61
CA PRO A 268 -34.76 -6.50 -21.34
C PRO A 268 -35.25 -5.03 -21.36
N TYR A 269 -34.45 -4.15 -20.79
CA TYR A 269 -34.67 -2.71 -20.87
C TYR A 269 -33.37 -1.94 -20.92
N VAL A 270 -33.39 -0.76 -21.50
CA VAL A 270 -32.25 0.14 -21.55
C VAL A 270 -32.12 0.89 -20.23
N ILE A 271 -30.93 0.96 -19.71
CA ILE A 271 -30.60 1.65 -18.46
C ILE A 271 -29.47 2.65 -18.72
N GLY A 272 -29.59 3.85 -18.14
CA GLY A 272 -28.46 4.74 -17.97
C GLY A 272 -27.71 4.37 -16.69
N LEU A 273 -26.43 4.07 -16.80
CA LEU A 273 -25.55 3.85 -15.64
C LEU A 273 -24.54 4.98 -15.55
N GLY A 274 -24.53 5.67 -14.42
CA GLY A 274 -23.56 6.71 -14.08
C GLY A 274 -22.44 6.17 -13.21
N MET A 275 -21.22 6.56 -13.52
CA MET A 275 -20.02 6.16 -12.80
C MET A 275 -19.02 7.30 -12.76
N ASP A 276 -18.44 7.55 -11.60
CA ASP A 276 -17.35 8.51 -11.48
C ASP A 276 -16.00 7.82 -11.66
N CYS A 277 -15.32 8.10 -12.76
CA CYS A 277 -14.02 7.53 -13.08
C CYS A 277 -12.90 8.49 -12.70
N ALA A 278 -11.84 7.96 -12.08
CA ALA A 278 -10.76 8.77 -11.54
C ALA A 278 -9.85 9.39 -12.62
N LEU A 279 -9.48 8.68 -13.67
CA LEU A 279 -8.55 9.14 -14.70
C LEU A 279 -8.61 8.30 -15.99
N ASN A 280 -8.47 8.94 -17.14
CA ASN A 280 -8.23 8.25 -18.41
C ASN A 280 -6.72 8.06 -18.60
N LEU A 281 -6.24 6.82 -18.51
CA LEU A 281 -4.82 6.47 -18.62
C LEU A 281 -4.35 6.20 -20.05
N HIS A 282 -5.24 6.29 -21.05
CA HIS A 282 -4.94 5.91 -22.42
C HIS A 282 -3.72 6.61 -23.03
N GLU A 283 -3.65 7.94 -22.89
CA GLU A 283 -2.53 8.72 -23.43
C GLU A 283 -1.22 8.43 -22.71
N GLU A 284 -1.26 8.22 -21.38
CA GLU A 284 -0.10 7.86 -20.57
C GLU A 284 0.46 6.49 -20.99
N TYR A 285 -0.42 5.53 -21.22
CA TYR A 285 -0.01 4.17 -21.60
C TYR A 285 0.45 4.08 -23.06
N LYS A 286 -0.17 4.85 -23.94
CA LYS A 286 0.29 4.98 -25.31
C LYS A 286 1.70 5.55 -25.38
N ALA A 287 2.01 6.56 -24.56
CA ALA A 287 3.34 7.12 -24.50
C ALA A 287 4.40 6.09 -24.03
N ILE A 288 4.05 5.20 -23.09
CA ILE A 288 4.93 4.09 -22.70
C ILE A 288 5.23 3.19 -23.90
N LEU A 289 4.23 2.82 -24.70
CA LEU A 289 4.41 2.00 -25.89
C LEU A 289 5.26 2.72 -26.96
N ASP A 290 5.00 4.02 -27.17
CA ASP A 290 5.80 4.85 -28.07
C ASP A 290 7.29 4.94 -27.66
N MET A 291 7.57 4.94 -26.33
CA MET A 291 8.95 4.88 -25.82
C MET A 291 9.63 3.55 -26.19
N TYR A 292 8.89 2.43 -26.14
CA TYR A 292 9.42 1.14 -26.56
C TYR A 292 9.70 1.11 -28.07
N GLU A 293 8.81 1.63 -28.89
CA GLU A 293 8.98 1.73 -30.33
C GLU A 293 10.18 2.60 -30.74
N LYS A 294 10.46 3.64 -29.96
CA LYS A 294 11.59 4.57 -30.19
C LYS A 294 12.90 4.15 -29.52
N GLU A 295 12.92 3.04 -28.81
CA GLU A 295 14.06 2.59 -27.99
C GLU A 295 14.52 3.63 -26.93
N GLN A 296 13.59 4.44 -26.42
CA GLN A 296 13.83 5.52 -25.46
C GLN A 296 13.21 5.24 -24.09
N VAL A 297 13.12 3.97 -23.72
CA VAL A 297 12.49 3.54 -22.48
C VAL A 297 13.39 3.85 -21.29
N THR A 298 12.85 4.52 -20.27
CA THR A 298 13.57 4.79 -19.02
C THR A 298 13.78 3.52 -18.18
N PHE A 299 14.79 3.53 -17.31
CA PHE A 299 15.04 2.40 -16.42
C PHE A 299 13.85 2.07 -15.51
N PRO A 300 13.12 3.05 -14.93
CA PRO A 300 11.91 2.75 -14.17
C PRO A 300 10.87 1.97 -14.94
N ILE A 301 10.60 2.32 -16.19
CA ILE A 301 9.61 1.61 -17.02
C ILE A 301 10.13 0.22 -17.39
N ARG A 302 11.41 0.07 -17.72
CA ARG A 302 12.02 -1.25 -17.99
C ARG A 302 11.91 -2.18 -16.78
N ALA A 303 12.20 -1.67 -15.59
CA ALA A 303 12.08 -2.44 -14.35
C ALA A 303 10.63 -2.87 -14.07
N PHE A 304 9.66 -1.99 -14.33
CA PHE A 304 8.23 -2.31 -14.19
C PHE A 304 7.82 -3.53 -15.04
N PHE A 305 8.32 -3.62 -16.26
CA PHE A 305 8.02 -4.76 -17.13
C PHE A 305 8.98 -5.95 -16.96
N GLY A 306 9.93 -5.87 -16.05
CA GLY A 306 10.93 -6.93 -15.84
C GLY A 306 11.96 -7.05 -16.97
N ASP A 307 12.19 -5.97 -17.73
CA ASP A 307 13.14 -5.93 -18.85
C ASP A 307 14.56 -5.47 -18.43
N LEU A 308 14.75 -5.20 -17.14
CA LEU A 308 16.03 -4.78 -16.59
C LEU A 308 16.87 -6.01 -16.26
N LEU A 309 17.90 -6.29 -17.07
CA LEU A 309 18.74 -7.48 -16.92
C LEU A 309 20.02 -7.24 -16.11
N GLU A 310 20.42 -5.98 -15.94
CA GLU A 310 21.58 -5.61 -15.13
C GLU A 310 21.31 -4.34 -14.31
N ARG A 311 21.93 -4.26 -13.14
CA ARG A 311 21.94 -3.01 -12.37
C ARG A 311 22.88 -2.03 -13.06
N PRO A 312 22.38 -0.84 -13.48
CA PRO A 312 23.20 0.09 -14.22
C PRO A 312 24.44 0.51 -13.42
N ARG A 313 25.64 0.32 -14.02
CA ARG A 313 26.91 0.74 -13.38
C ARG A 313 27.00 2.24 -13.37
N ARG A 314 27.06 2.86 -12.18
CA ARG A 314 27.23 4.30 -12.01
C ARG A 314 28.50 4.60 -11.24
N THR A 315 29.38 5.37 -11.83
CA THR A 315 30.66 5.79 -11.21
C THR A 315 30.55 7.12 -10.52
N LYS A 316 29.53 7.94 -10.86
CA LYS A 316 29.34 9.27 -10.30
C LYS A 316 28.88 9.19 -8.84
N ALA A 317 29.63 9.82 -7.95
CA ALA A 317 29.21 10.04 -6.58
C ALA A 317 28.61 11.46 -6.44
N TYR A 318 27.61 11.55 -5.58
CA TYR A 318 26.91 12.81 -5.32
C TYR A 318 27.19 13.29 -3.90
N PRO A 319 27.62 14.54 -3.68
CA PRO A 319 27.68 15.13 -2.35
C PRO A 319 26.31 15.10 -1.66
N ILE A 320 26.25 14.53 -0.46
CA ILE A 320 25.03 14.46 0.35
C ILE A 320 24.92 15.70 1.21
N ALA A 321 23.72 16.29 1.22
CA ALA A 321 23.37 17.45 2.03
C ALA A 321 22.15 17.11 2.90
N LEU A 322 22.23 17.38 4.18
CA LEU A 322 21.23 16.97 5.17
C LEU A 322 20.58 18.18 5.85
N LEU A 323 19.23 18.18 5.92
CA LEU A 323 18.47 19.11 6.76
C LEU A 323 18.56 18.74 8.23
N ASN A 324 18.51 17.44 8.50
CA ASN A 324 18.59 16.90 9.83
C ASN A 324 19.79 15.95 9.91
N GLN A 325 20.67 16.21 10.85
CA GLN A 325 21.88 15.42 11.07
C GLN A 325 21.63 14.14 11.88
N ASN A 326 20.47 13.99 12.48
CA ASN A 326 20.05 12.74 13.14
C ASN A 326 19.65 11.73 12.06
N ILE A 327 20.64 11.12 11.46
CA ILE A 327 20.50 10.13 10.39
C ILE A 327 21.36 8.91 10.73
N ASN A 328 20.89 7.73 10.40
CA ASN A 328 21.62 6.49 10.56
C ASN A 328 22.19 5.96 9.23
N LEU A 329 22.97 4.88 9.28
CA LEU A 329 23.61 4.31 8.09
C LEU A 329 22.59 3.81 7.05
N ASP A 330 21.46 3.21 7.45
CA ASP A 330 20.45 2.71 6.53
C ASP A 330 19.81 3.87 5.75
N GLN A 331 19.47 4.96 6.43
CA GLN A 331 18.93 6.16 5.80
C GLN A 331 19.97 6.82 4.89
N LEU A 332 21.23 6.85 5.31
CA LEU A 332 22.31 7.41 4.48
C LEU A 332 22.57 6.58 3.22
N LEU A 333 22.52 5.24 3.35
CA LEU A 333 22.58 4.32 2.21
C LEU A 333 21.41 4.55 1.25
N ALA A 334 20.19 4.68 1.77
CA ALA A 334 18.99 4.96 0.99
C ALA A 334 19.13 6.25 0.16
N ILE A 335 19.60 7.34 0.77
CA ILE A 335 19.85 8.62 0.08
C ILE A 335 20.93 8.46 -0.98
N ASN A 336 22.06 7.81 -0.65
CA ASN A 336 23.14 7.58 -1.60
C ASN A 336 22.66 6.77 -2.81
N ASN A 337 21.91 5.69 -2.58
CA ASN A 337 21.42 4.82 -3.65
C ASN A 337 20.38 5.52 -4.53
N ALA A 338 19.47 6.30 -3.96
CA ALA A 338 18.51 7.12 -4.71
C ALA A 338 19.23 8.13 -5.63
N MET A 339 20.32 8.75 -5.15
CA MET A 339 21.10 9.66 -5.96
C MET A 339 21.92 8.94 -7.05
N LYS A 340 22.49 7.80 -6.73
CA LYS A 340 23.46 7.08 -7.57
C LYS A 340 22.79 6.21 -8.64
N TYR A 341 21.80 5.42 -8.27
CA TYR A 341 21.14 4.45 -9.15
C TYR A 341 19.86 5.01 -9.78
N PRO A 342 19.40 4.47 -10.90
CA PRO A 342 18.12 4.87 -11.50
C PRO A 342 16.90 4.37 -10.71
N LEU A 343 17.08 3.34 -9.90
CA LEU A 343 16.05 2.73 -9.06
C LEU A 343 16.54 2.60 -7.62
N ALA A 344 15.69 2.92 -6.66
CA ALA A 344 15.93 2.72 -5.24
C ALA A 344 14.62 2.33 -4.54
N TYR A 345 14.60 1.17 -3.90
CA TYR A 345 13.48 0.66 -3.13
C TYR A 345 13.79 0.76 -1.65
N ILE A 346 12.94 1.45 -0.91
CA ILE A 346 13.14 1.72 0.52
C ILE A 346 11.96 1.14 1.29
N GLN A 347 12.22 0.03 1.98
CA GLN A 347 11.27 -0.47 2.96
C GLN A 347 11.41 0.33 4.25
N GLY A 348 10.37 1.06 4.59
CA GLY A 348 10.33 1.89 5.80
C GLY A 348 9.21 1.46 6.73
N PRO A 349 9.47 0.55 7.67
CA PRO A 349 8.53 0.23 8.73
C PRO A 349 8.03 1.47 9.48
N PRO A 350 6.93 1.37 10.24
CA PRO A 350 6.46 2.48 11.07
C PRO A 350 7.57 3.02 11.97
N GLY A 351 7.67 4.34 12.12
CA GLY A 351 8.61 4.97 13.06
C GLY A 351 10.10 4.88 12.70
N THR A 352 10.46 4.47 11.47
CA THR A 352 11.87 4.36 11.05
C THR A 352 12.44 5.59 10.36
N GLY A 353 11.66 6.68 10.27
CA GLY A 353 12.13 7.95 9.72
C GLY A 353 12.04 8.06 8.18
N LYS A 354 11.08 7.39 7.53
CA LYS A 354 10.80 7.52 6.08
C LYS A 354 10.81 8.97 5.61
N THR A 355 9.98 9.82 6.23
CA THR A 355 9.84 11.22 5.86
C THR A 355 11.17 11.98 5.98
N ASN A 356 11.98 11.67 6.98
CA ASN A 356 13.32 12.27 7.14
C ASN A 356 14.25 11.87 5.98
N THR A 357 14.24 10.61 5.61
CA THR A 357 15.00 10.08 4.45
C THR A 357 14.56 10.78 3.15
N ILE A 358 13.25 10.90 2.92
CA ILE A 358 12.69 11.59 1.73
C ILE A 358 13.12 13.07 1.69
N LEU A 359 12.96 13.79 2.79
CA LEU A 359 13.33 15.21 2.86
C LEU A 359 14.82 15.42 2.58
N ASN A 360 15.66 14.60 3.18
CA ASN A 360 17.11 14.67 2.95
C ASN A 360 17.48 14.27 1.52
N THR A 361 16.74 13.33 0.89
CA THR A 361 16.93 13.01 -0.53
C THR A 361 16.55 14.19 -1.42
N ILE A 362 15.39 14.82 -1.18
CA ILE A 362 14.94 16.01 -1.95
C ILE A 362 15.97 17.15 -1.85
N VAL A 363 16.43 17.43 -0.64
CA VAL A 363 17.40 18.53 -0.42
C VAL A 363 18.77 18.17 -0.99
N THR A 364 19.18 16.93 -0.94
CA THR A 364 20.41 16.44 -1.61
C THR A 364 20.29 16.56 -3.12
N ALA A 365 19.13 16.22 -3.71
CA ALA A 365 18.86 16.39 -5.12
C ALA A 365 18.91 17.88 -5.52
N PHE A 366 18.25 18.75 -4.74
CA PHE A 366 18.32 20.21 -4.93
C PHE A 366 19.77 20.72 -4.87
N PHE A 367 20.55 20.29 -3.88
CA PHE A 367 21.96 20.65 -3.75
C PHE A 367 22.78 20.23 -4.98
N ASN A 368 22.42 19.12 -5.62
CA ASN A 368 23.06 18.62 -6.84
C ASN A 368 22.42 19.15 -8.14
N ASN A 369 21.55 20.17 -8.07
CA ASN A 369 20.81 20.80 -9.17
C ASN A 369 19.94 19.80 -9.97
N MET A 370 19.36 18.83 -9.29
CA MET A 370 18.40 17.90 -9.86
C MET A 370 16.97 18.38 -9.66
N THR A 371 16.12 18.06 -10.61
CA THR A 371 14.68 18.30 -10.53
C THR A 371 13.99 17.07 -9.95
N VAL A 372 13.02 17.28 -9.04
CA VAL A 372 12.32 16.21 -8.34
C VAL A 372 10.82 16.36 -8.45
N LEU A 373 10.14 15.28 -8.85
CA LEU A 373 8.71 15.09 -8.69
C LEU A 373 8.47 14.21 -7.47
N PHE A 374 7.84 14.77 -6.43
CA PHE A 374 7.39 13.99 -5.29
C PHE A 374 5.90 13.68 -5.42
N ALA A 375 5.54 12.40 -5.35
CA ALA A 375 4.17 11.94 -5.52
C ALA A 375 3.76 10.97 -4.42
N SER A 376 2.47 10.95 -4.09
CA SER A 376 1.83 9.93 -3.28
C SER A 376 0.37 9.78 -3.71
N TYR A 377 -0.25 8.66 -3.36
CA TYR A 377 -1.67 8.48 -3.62
C TYR A 377 -2.53 9.40 -2.74
N ASN A 378 -2.16 9.54 -1.47
CA ASN A 378 -2.85 10.32 -0.45
C ASN A 378 -2.26 11.73 -0.28
N ASN A 379 -3.10 12.68 0.18
CA ASN A 379 -2.67 14.06 0.42
C ASN A 379 -1.81 14.25 1.68
N VAL A 380 -1.94 13.38 2.69
CA VAL A 380 -1.24 13.54 3.97
C VAL A 380 0.28 13.52 3.82
N PRO A 381 0.91 12.52 3.17
CA PRO A 381 2.36 12.53 2.96
C PRO A 381 2.85 13.76 2.17
N ILE A 382 2.04 14.15 1.17
CA ILE A 382 2.31 15.30 0.30
C ILE A 382 2.35 16.61 1.09
N ASN A 383 1.32 16.84 1.91
CA ASN A 383 1.23 18.05 2.73
C ASN A 383 2.36 18.09 3.78
N ASN A 384 2.66 16.96 4.43
CA ASN A 384 3.73 16.87 5.41
C ASN A 384 5.11 17.23 4.84
N VAL A 385 5.44 16.75 3.63
CA VAL A 385 6.71 17.08 2.96
C VAL A 385 6.72 18.54 2.55
N PHE A 386 5.63 19.05 1.98
CA PHE A 386 5.52 20.45 1.58
C PHE A 386 5.65 21.40 2.77
N GLU A 387 4.94 21.16 3.87
CA GLU A 387 5.00 21.99 5.08
C GLU A 387 6.39 22.02 5.67
N LYS A 388 7.07 20.87 5.77
CA LYS A 388 8.45 20.82 6.30
C LYS A 388 9.44 21.57 5.42
N LEU A 389 9.33 21.49 4.09
CA LEU A 389 10.19 22.22 3.18
C LEU A 389 9.88 23.73 3.14
N SER A 390 8.60 24.11 3.21
CA SER A 390 8.16 25.50 3.14
C SER A 390 8.29 26.26 4.47
N SER A 391 8.48 25.57 5.59
CA SER A 391 8.66 26.13 6.93
C SER A 391 10.12 26.28 7.36
N LEU A 392 11.08 25.95 6.50
CA LEU A 392 12.49 26.09 6.82
C LEU A 392 12.86 27.53 7.18
N THR A 393 13.72 27.70 8.20
CA THR A 393 14.15 29.01 8.67
C THR A 393 15.68 29.09 8.77
N TYR A 394 16.22 30.27 8.51
CA TYR A 394 17.62 30.61 8.73
C TYR A 394 17.73 31.94 9.49
N LYS A 395 18.34 31.91 10.66
CA LYS A 395 18.48 33.09 11.54
C LYS A 395 17.17 33.86 11.77
N GLY A 396 16.09 33.12 12.04
CA GLY A 396 14.76 33.65 12.28
C GLY A 396 14.00 34.15 11.04
N LYS A 397 14.56 34.00 9.83
CA LYS A 397 13.91 34.34 8.57
C LYS A 397 13.52 33.06 7.83
N ARG A 398 12.36 33.06 7.18
CA ARG A 398 11.92 31.96 6.36
C ARG A 398 12.83 31.78 5.15
N VAL A 399 13.18 30.55 4.84
CA VAL A 399 13.84 30.15 3.60
C VAL A 399 12.78 30.05 2.51
N ALA A 400 12.89 30.86 1.47
CA ALA A 400 11.99 30.78 0.32
C ALA A 400 12.33 29.54 -0.54
N PHE A 401 12.19 28.33 0.04
CA PHE A 401 12.59 27.10 -0.63
C PHE A 401 11.76 26.90 -1.91
N PRO A 402 12.38 26.61 -3.07
CA PRO A 402 11.72 26.61 -4.37
C PRO A 402 10.97 25.29 -4.61
N VAL A 403 9.87 25.09 -3.88
CA VAL A 403 8.99 23.93 -3.96
C VAL A 403 7.57 24.38 -4.32
N LEU A 404 6.88 23.62 -5.17
CA LEU A 404 5.47 23.85 -5.51
C LEU A 404 4.61 22.68 -5.10
N ARG A 405 3.48 22.97 -4.45
CA ARG A 405 2.40 22.00 -4.17
C ARG A 405 1.29 22.17 -5.21
N LEU A 406 1.17 21.17 -6.07
CA LEU A 406 0.19 21.12 -7.17
C LEU A 406 -0.90 20.09 -6.87
N GLY A 407 -2.05 20.17 -7.54
CA GLY A 407 -3.15 19.24 -7.29
C GLY A 407 -4.45 19.63 -7.96
N ASN A 408 -5.55 19.61 -7.19
CA ASN A 408 -6.86 20.08 -7.65
C ASN A 408 -6.87 21.61 -7.85
N GLN A 409 -8.00 22.16 -8.31
CA GLN A 409 -8.12 23.59 -8.60
C GLN A 409 -7.87 24.47 -7.36
N GLU A 410 -8.30 24.04 -6.18
CA GLU A 410 -8.05 24.77 -4.92
C GLU A 410 -6.56 24.80 -4.59
N LYS A 411 -5.86 23.67 -4.72
CA LYS A 411 -4.41 23.61 -4.50
C LYS A 411 -3.62 24.43 -5.52
N VAL A 412 -4.11 24.57 -6.73
CA VAL A 412 -3.51 25.45 -7.73
C VAL A 412 -3.67 26.92 -7.33
N LYS A 413 -4.83 27.32 -6.80
CA LYS A 413 -5.02 28.70 -6.26
C LYS A 413 -4.07 28.99 -5.09
N GLU A 414 -3.99 28.06 -4.12
CA GLU A 414 -3.04 28.15 -3.02
C GLU A 414 -1.59 28.26 -3.53
N CYS A 415 -1.25 27.50 -4.59
CA CYS A 415 0.07 27.53 -5.22
C CYS A 415 0.40 28.90 -5.83
N ILE A 416 -0.54 29.52 -6.55
CA ILE A 416 -0.36 30.86 -7.13
C ILE A 416 -0.14 31.90 -6.01
N CYS A 417 -0.97 31.88 -4.97
CA CYS A 417 -0.79 32.74 -3.80
C CYS A 417 0.59 32.54 -3.14
N TYR A 418 1.03 31.29 -3.03
CA TYR A 418 2.32 30.93 -2.47
C TYR A 418 3.49 31.46 -3.34
N ILE A 419 3.43 31.32 -4.67
CA ILE A 419 4.43 31.87 -5.58
C ILE A 419 4.54 33.39 -5.39
N ASN A 420 3.41 34.12 -5.35
CA ASN A 420 3.39 35.56 -5.17
C ASN A 420 3.87 35.96 -3.77
N GLN A 421 3.66 35.15 -2.74
CA GLN A 421 4.24 35.36 -1.42
C GLN A 421 5.77 35.24 -1.47
N LEU A 422 6.31 34.16 -2.09
CA LEU A 422 7.75 33.97 -2.23
C LEU A 422 8.42 35.11 -3.00
N ARG A 423 7.81 35.59 -4.07
CA ARG A 423 8.30 36.76 -4.83
C ARG A 423 8.49 37.99 -3.93
N ARG A 424 7.49 38.29 -3.07
CA ARG A 424 7.54 39.38 -2.09
C ARG A 424 8.65 39.20 -1.06
N GLU A 425 8.77 38.00 -0.50
CA GLU A 425 9.73 37.65 0.54
C GLU A 425 11.20 37.80 0.04
N VAL A 426 11.47 37.43 -1.22
CA VAL A 426 12.84 37.46 -1.76
C VAL A 426 13.25 38.85 -2.32
N HIS A 427 12.31 39.81 -2.47
CA HIS A 427 12.58 41.07 -3.12
C HIS A 427 13.78 41.83 -2.51
N GLY A 428 13.86 41.93 -1.19
CA GLY A 428 14.91 42.60 -0.45
C GLY A 428 16.20 41.82 -0.22
N ILE A 429 16.27 40.52 -0.61
CA ILE A 429 17.41 39.65 -0.35
C ILE A 429 18.50 39.94 -1.40
N LYS A 430 19.70 40.38 -0.99
CA LYS A 430 20.85 40.46 -1.89
C LYS A 430 21.38 39.03 -2.16
N VAL A 431 21.39 38.66 -3.43
CA VAL A 431 21.84 37.31 -3.86
C VAL A 431 23.34 37.34 -4.10
N PHE A 432 24.06 36.42 -3.47
CA PHE A 432 25.47 36.17 -3.73
C PHE A 432 25.73 34.65 -3.63
N SER A 433 26.80 34.19 -4.29
CA SER A 433 27.21 32.80 -4.21
C SER A 433 27.72 32.50 -2.80
N SER A 434 27.11 31.53 -2.13
CA SER A 434 27.53 31.07 -0.81
C SER A 434 28.92 30.43 -0.88
N THR A 435 29.60 30.35 0.27
CA THR A 435 30.90 29.66 0.39
C THR A 435 30.75 28.19 -0.05
N LEU A 436 29.62 27.59 0.27
CA LEU A 436 29.29 26.21 -0.10
C LEU A 436 29.20 26.00 -1.61
N ASP A 437 28.59 26.95 -2.34
CA ASP A 437 28.53 26.93 -3.81
C ASP A 437 29.91 26.92 -4.45
N ARG A 438 30.83 27.68 -3.88
CA ARG A 438 32.22 27.80 -4.38
C ARG A 438 33.02 26.51 -4.12
N ARG A 439 32.72 25.78 -3.05
CA ARG A 439 33.46 24.58 -2.61
C ARG A 439 32.78 23.25 -2.99
N LYS A 440 31.79 23.28 -3.89
CA LYS A 440 31.14 22.03 -4.33
C LYS A 440 32.13 21.00 -4.89
N GLY A 441 33.16 21.45 -5.61
CA GLY A 441 34.21 20.60 -6.17
C GLY A 441 34.99 19.78 -5.12
N ASP A 442 35.34 20.41 -3.99
CA ASP A 442 36.15 19.80 -2.90
C ASP A 442 35.39 18.65 -2.19
N ARG A 443 34.07 18.57 -2.37
CA ARG A 443 33.21 17.55 -1.77
C ARG A 443 33.09 16.29 -2.58
N ILE A 444 33.46 16.30 -3.84
CA ILE A 444 33.34 15.14 -4.74
C ILE A 444 34.19 13.97 -4.27
N ASP A 445 35.40 14.23 -3.79
CA ASP A 445 36.29 13.16 -3.30
C ASP A 445 35.80 12.54 -1.99
N ARG A 446 35.27 13.37 -1.08
CA ARG A 446 34.59 12.85 0.14
C ARG A 446 33.34 12.06 -0.23
N ALA A 447 32.56 12.51 -1.20
CA ALA A 447 31.40 11.78 -1.69
C ALA A 447 31.77 10.42 -2.32
N LYS A 448 32.88 10.33 -3.02
CA LYS A 448 33.41 9.06 -3.55
C LYS A 448 33.80 8.11 -2.42
N GLN A 449 34.52 8.61 -1.40
CA GLN A 449 34.88 7.81 -0.23
C GLN A 449 33.66 7.32 0.52
N LEU A 450 32.68 8.20 0.76
CA LEU A 450 31.41 7.84 1.41
C LEU A 450 30.64 6.79 0.59
N SER A 451 30.51 6.99 -0.72
CA SER A 451 29.86 6.01 -1.61
C SER A 451 30.56 4.65 -1.62
N GLY A 452 31.90 4.62 -1.49
CA GLY A 452 32.67 3.41 -1.33
C GLY A 452 32.34 2.69 -0.01
N ARG A 453 32.35 3.41 1.10
CA ARG A 453 31.99 2.85 2.43
C ARG A 453 30.54 2.36 2.50
N LEU A 454 29.63 3.09 1.90
CA LEU A 454 28.23 2.66 1.86
C LEU A 454 28.01 1.43 0.98
N LYS A 455 28.79 1.26 -0.08
CA LYS A 455 28.79 0.03 -0.88
C LYS A 455 29.30 -1.16 -0.05
N GLU A 456 30.41 -1.00 0.68
CA GLU A 456 30.91 -2.02 1.61
C GLU A 456 29.85 -2.37 2.67
N TYR A 457 29.14 -1.37 3.18
CA TYR A 457 28.06 -1.56 4.15
C TYR A 457 26.89 -2.35 3.55
N GLU A 458 26.44 -2.00 2.33
CA GLU A 458 25.40 -2.73 1.58
C GLU A 458 25.79 -4.22 1.42
N GLU A 459 27.04 -4.49 1.05
CA GLU A 459 27.57 -5.86 0.92
C GLU A 459 27.58 -6.61 2.26
N VAL A 460 27.98 -5.97 3.35
CA VAL A 460 27.92 -6.58 4.68
C VAL A 460 26.49 -6.89 5.10
N LEU A 461 25.54 -6.02 4.79
CA LEU A 461 24.11 -6.26 5.08
C LEU A 461 23.58 -7.49 4.35
N ASP A 462 23.85 -7.60 3.04
CA ASP A 462 23.45 -8.75 2.22
C ASP A 462 24.08 -10.06 2.74
N LEU A 463 25.38 -10.07 3.01
CA LEU A 463 26.08 -11.24 3.54
C LEU A 463 25.56 -11.64 4.93
N THR A 464 25.24 -10.66 5.79
CA THR A 464 24.69 -10.90 7.11
C THR A 464 23.29 -11.49 7.03
N GLU A 465 22.44 -10.97 6.15
CA GLU A 465 21.09 -11.50 5.91
C GLU A 465 21.14 -12.96 5.43
N ARG A 466 22.01 -13.25 4.48
CA ARG A 466 22.25 -14.63 3.99
C ARG A 466 22.69 -15.56 5.12
N LYS A 467 23.62 -15.09 5.96
CA LYS A 467 24.09 -15.84 7.12
C LYS A 467 22.97 -16.13 8.13
N GLU A 468 22.21 -15.11 8.52
CA GLU A 468 21.10 -15.23 9.46
C GLU A 468 20.04 -16.21 8.95
N THR A 469 19.67 -16.10 7.68
CA THR A 469 18.69 -16.98 7.06
C THR A 469 19.15 -18.43 7.02
N LEU A 470 20.40 -18.68 6.63
CA LEU A 470 20.96 -20.03 6.65
C LEU A 470 21.04 -20.59 8.07
N THR A 471 21.37 -19.76 9.05
CA THR A 471 21.41 -20.17 10.47
C THR A 471 20.03 -20.60 10.96
N GLN A 472 18.98 -19.80 10.66
CA GLN A 472 17.59 -20.13 11.02
C GLN A 472 17.11 -21.44 10.37
N VAL A 473 17.44 -21.65 9.11
CA VAL A 473 17.11 -22.91 8.40
C VAL A 473 17.81 -24.10 9.08
N MET A 474 19.07 -23.96 9.47
CA MET A 474 19.81 -25.02 10.16
C MET A 474 19.22 -25.32 11.55
N GLU A 475 18.90 -24.30 12.33
CA GLU A 475 18.25 -24.45 13.63
C GLU A 475 16.88 -25.13 13.52
N TYR A 476 16.08 -24.77 12.51
CA TYR A 476 14.81 -25.42 12.24
C TYR A 476 15.00 -26.90 11.88
N GLN A 477 15.97 -27.22 11.05
CA GLN A 477 16.31 -28.57 10.65
C GLN A 477 16.78 -29.42 11.85
N GLU A 478 17.58 -28.84 12.78
CA GLU A 478 18.00 -29.53 13.99
C GLU A 478 16.85 -29.88 14.94
N ARG A 479 15.82 -29.01 14.99
CA ARG A 479 14.59 -29.29 15.78
C ARG A 479 13.74 -30.43 15.21
N MET A 480 13.76 -30.61 13.89
CA MET A 480 12.98 -31.60 13.14
C MET A 480 13.72 -32.95 12.98
N LYS A 481 14.55 -33.36 13.96
CA LYS A 481 15.45 -34.54 13.94
C LYS A 481 14.88 -35.90 13.52
N ASN A 482 13.59 -36.04 13.26
CA ASN A 482 12.93 -37.31 12.89
C ASN A 482 12.78 -37.56 11.40
N VAL A 483 13.24 -36.66 10.50
CA VAL A 483 13.19 -36.84 9.04
C VAL A 483 14.62 -37.08 8.56
N ALA A 484 15.02 -38.33 8.57
CA ALA A 484 16.37 -38.84 8.34
C ALA A 484 16.98 -38.47 6.95
N THR A 485 18.28 -38.57 6.81
CA THR A 485 19.17 -38.67 5.62
C THR A 485 19.23 -37.46 4.64
N LEU A 486 18.14 -36.86 4.24
CA LEU A 486 18.17 -35.70 3.35
C LEU A 486 18.78 -34.45 4.01
N PHE A 487 18.51 -34.28 5.28
CA PHE A 487 18.91 -33.13 6.07
C PHE A 487 20.42 -33.12 6.39
N HIS A 488 21.05 -34.28 6.59
CA HIS A 488 22.47 -34.36 6.92
C HIS A 488 23.39 -33.84 5.81
N PHE A 489 23.07 -34.14 4.54
CA PHE A 489 23.86 -33.63 3.42
C PHE A 489 23.71 -32.12 3.23
N HIS A 490 22.48 -31.62 3.42
CA HIS A 490 22.19 -30.18 3.38
C HIS A 490 22.94 -29.44 4.49
N THR A 491 23.05 -29.99 5.68
CA THR A 491 23.73 -29.39 6.82
C THR A 491 25.22 -29.19 6.57
N ASP A 492 25.89 -30.13 5.92
CA ASP A 492 27.30 -30.02 5.58
C ASP A 492 27.56 -28.95 4.51
N LEU A 493 26.70 -28.87 3.48
CA LEU A 493 26.79 -27.85 2.45
C LEU A 493 26.53 -26.46 3.02
N GLN A 494 25.47 -26.33 3.81
CA GLN A 494 25.10 -25.07 4.51
C GLN A 494 26.17 -24.65 5.50
N GLY A 495 26.78 -25.59 6.23
CA GLY A 495 27.89 -25.31 7.13
C GLY A 495 29.15 -24.80 6.43
N ARG A 496 29.40 -25.25 5.18
CA ARG A 496 30.48 -24.68 4.34
C ARG A 496 30.11 -23.27 3.86
N GLN A 497 28.86 -23.06 3.44
CA GLN A 497 28.38 -21.75 3.02
C GLN A 497 28.46 -20.72 4.15
N LEU A 498 28.04 -21.08 5.36
CA LEU A 498 28.17 -20.21 6.53
C LEU A 498 29.61 -19.80 6.81
N ARG A 499 30.56 -20.73 6.74
CA ARG A 499 31.99 -20.41 6.92
C ARG A 499 32.49 -19.44 5.87
N ASN A 500 32.13 -19.67 4.60
CA ASN A 500 32.49 -18.76 3.50
C ASN A 500 31.91 -17.36 3.69
N LEU A 501 30.64 -17.26 4.16
CA LEU A 501 30.00 -15.98 4.47
C LEU A 501 30.72 -15.27 5.61
N ASP A 502 31.06 -15.99 6.70
CA ASP A 502 31.81 -15.43 7.82
C ASP A 502 33.17 -14.90 7.41
N GLU A 503 33.91 -15.65 6.57
CA GLU A 503 35.21 -15.22 6.03
C GLU A 503 35.06 -13.93 5.18
N LYS A 504 34.03 -13.85 4.33
CA LYS A 504 33.73 -12.66 3.51
C LYS A 504 33.39 -11.45 4.41
N ILE A 505 32.51 -11.62 5.39
CA ILE A 505 32.14 -10.56 6.36
C ILE A 505 33.38 -10.10 7.14
N GLN A 506 34.19 -11.01 7.65
CA GLN A 506 35.42 -10.66 8.38
C GLN A 506 36.44 -9.92 7.53
N LYS A 507 36.52 -10.25 6.23
CA LYS A 507 37.42 -9.58 5.28
C LYS A 507 37.01 -8.13 5.02
N ILE A 508 35.72 -7.83 4.93
CA ILE A 508 35.20 -6.46 4.76
C ILE A 508 35.36 -5.69 6.08
N GLY A 509 35.11 -6.34 7.20
CA GLY A 509 35.19 -5.75 8.54
C GLY A 509 33.95 -4.94 8.93
N GLU A 510 33.96 -4.41 10.13
CA GLU A 510 32.86 -3.59 10.65
C GLU A 510 32.94 -2.17 10.07
N ILE A 511 31.85 -1.69 9.49
CA ILE A 511 31.78 -0.32 8.98
C ILE A 511 31.23 0.57 10.08
N SER A 512 32.12 1.43 10.58
CA SER A 512 31.79 2.37 11.65
C SER A 512 30.86 3.47 11.12
N GLU A 513 29.67 3.59 11.74
CA GLU A 513 28.75 4.70 11.51
C GLU A 513 29.45 6.06 11.72
N ARG A 514 30.30 6.14 12.74
CA ARG A 514 31.07 7.34 13.06
C ARG A 514 31.99 7.76 11.91
N ASP A 515 32.64 6.82 11.24
CA ASP A 515 33.56 7.10 10.16
C ASP A 515 32.81 7.54 8.88
N ALA A 516 31.67 6.90 8.58
CA ALA A 516 30.79 7.34 7.50
C ALA A 516 30.25 8.74 7.74
N MET A 517 29.81 9.03 8.98
CA MET A 517 29.32 10.34 9.37
C MET A 517 30.41 11.41 9.38
N ALA A 518 31.67 11.07 9.62
CA ALA A 518 32.79 11.99 9.55
C ALA A 518 33.09 12.49 8.12
N LEU A 519 32.69 11.72 7.11
CA LEU A 519 32.81 12.11 5.70
C LEU A 519 31.74 13.11 5.26
N LEU A 520 30.63 13.23 6.01
CA LEU A 520 29.62 14.25 5.77
C LEU A 520 30.11 15.61 6.27
N ASP A 521 29.74 16.66 5.55
CA ASP A 521 29.93 18.02 6.00
C ASP A 521 28.79 18.41 6.94
N ARG A 522 29.13 18.58 8.24
CA ARG A 522 28.15 18.82 9.30
C ARG A 522 27.99 20.29 9.67
N ASN A 523 28.43 21.23 8.85
CA ASN A 523 28.22 22.65 9.12
C ASN A 523 26.78 23.05 8.74
N GLU A 524 25.86 22.92 9.72
CA GLU A 524 24.44 23.26 9.52
C GLU A 524 24.24 24.73 9.16
N ASP A 525 24.93 25.66 9.83
CA ASP A 525 24.78 27.12 9.56
C ASP A 525 25.21 27.45 8.14
N GLU A 526 26.28 26.84 7.64
CA GLU A 526 26.72 27.03 6.25
C GLU A 526 25.71 26.45 5.25
N PHE A 527 25.13 25.28 5.58
CA PHE A 527 24.14 24.67 4.70
C PHE A 527 22.81 25.43 4.68
N TYR A 528 22.30 25.88 5.83
CA TYR A 528 21.09 26.71 5.90
C TYR A 528 21.32 28.09 5.25
N SER A 529 22.51 28.66 5.37
CA SER A 529 22.93 29.87 4.62
C SER A 529 22.88 29.63 3.12
N TYR A 530 23.40 28.46 2.65
CA TYR A 530 23.31 28.08 1.25
C TYR A 530 21.85 27.98 0.80
N LEU A 531 20.99 27.26 1.54
CA LEU A 531 19.58 27.12 1.21
C LEU A 531 18.90 28.50 1.10
N TYR A 532 19.15 29.38 2.07
CA TYR A 532 18.54 30.72 2.09
C TYR A 532 18.88 31.55 0.85
N TYR A 533 20.14 31.66 0.51
CA TYR A 533 20.56 32.49 -0.61
C TYR A 533 20.32 31.84 -1.97
N THR A 534 20.52 30.54 -2.08
CA THR A 534 20.29 29.82 -3.32
C THR A 534 18.80 29.76 -3.66
N SER A 535 17.93 29.50 -2.68
CA SER A 535 16.48 29.54 -2.87
C SER A 535 16.01 30.91 -3.34
N ALA A 536 16.50 31.99 -2.70
CA ALA A 536 16.18 33.35 -3.14
C ALA A 536 16.64 33.63 -4.58
N LYS A 537 17.81 33.09 -4.98
CA LYS A 537 18.30 33.18 -6.36
C LYS A 537 17.36 32.52 -7.35
N TYR A 538 16.89 31.28 -7.05
CA TYR A 538 15.94 30.57 -7.89
C TYR A 538 14.63 31.36 -8.06
N ILE A 539 14.03 31.83 -6.96
CA ILE A 539 12.76 32.58 -7.03
C ILE A 539 12.90 33.91 -7.78
N LYS A 540 14.04 34.64 -7.63
CA LYS A 540 14.29 35.87 -8.36
C LYS A 540 14.39 35.69 -9.88
N GLU A 541 14.71 34.49 -10.36
CA GLU A 541 14.71 34.19 -11.79
C GLU A 541 13.35 34.42 -12.44
N LEU A 542 12.24 34.36 -11.68
CA LEU A 542 10.87 34.68 -12.16
C LEU A 542 10.79 36.11 -12.74
N GLU A 543 11.61 37.01 -12.27
CA GLU A 543 11.59 38.42 -12.77
C GLU A 543 12.31 38.58 -14.11
N SER A 544 12.95 37.53 -14.62
CA SER A 544 13.59 37.58 -15.93
C SER A 544 12.55 37.59 -17.07
N ASN A 545 12.95 38.12 -18.24
CA ASN A 545 12.08 38.23 -19.41
C ASN A 545 11.58 36.86 -19.93
N ARG A 546 12.27 35.79 -19.57
CA ARG A 546 11.90 34.40 -19.93
C ARG A 546 10.56 33.98 -19.36
N PHE A 547 10.14 34.54 -18.22
CA PHE A 547 8.90 34.16 -17.49
C PHE A 547 7.78 35.20 -17.65
N GLN A 548 7.85 36.07 -18.68
CA GLN A 548 6.84 37.11 -18.91
C GLN A 548 5.43 36.49 -19.11
N ASP A 549 5.34 35.37 -19.80
CA ASP A 549 4.10 34.62 -20.00
C ASP A 549 3.51 34.12 -18.67
N LEU A 550 4.35 33.55 -17.83
CA LEU A 550 3.93 33.06 -16.50
C LEU A 550 3.54 34.23 -15.58
N ARG A 551 4.32 35.33 -15.57
CA ARG A 551 4.01 36.50 -14.75
C ARG A 551 2.65 37.11 -15.10
N LYS A 552 2.27 37.15 -16.37
CA LYS A 552 0.93 37.61 -16.76
C LYS A 552 -0.19 36.79 -16.11
N ILE A 553 0.00 35.48 -15.99
CA ILE A 553 -0.94 34.60 -15.30
C ILE A 553 -0.93 34.86 -13.80
N LEU A 554 0.26 35.03 -13.19
CA LEU A 554 0.41 35.22 -11.74
C LEU A 554 -0.07 36.58 -11.24
N ASP A 555 0.01 37.61 -12.09
CA ASP A 555 -0.32 39.01 -11.77
C ASP A 555 -1.76 39.36 -12.23
N ASP A 556 -2.53 38.42 -12.76
CA ASP A 556 -3.91 38.61 -13.17
C ASP A 556 -4.85 38.60 -11.95
N ASP A 557 -5.50 39.73 -11.69
CA ASP A 557 -6.34 39.97 -10.51
C ASP A 557 -7.86 39.81 -10.79
N GLU A 558 -8.28 39.52 -12.04
CA GLU A 558 -9.70 39.61 -12.42
C GLU A 558 -10.58 38.45 -11.92
N ASP A 559 -10.12 37.18 -12.02
CA ASP A 559 -10.83 36.02 -11.47
C ASP A 559 -9.84 34.90 -11.07
N VAL A 560 -9.86 34.54 -9.80
CA VAL A 560 -9.00 33.48 -9.24
C VAL A 560 -9.25 32.13 -9.90
N ASN A 561 -10.46 31.84 -10.39
CA ASN A 561 -10.79 30.58 -11.08
C ASN A 561 -10.19 30.56 -12.49
N GLU A 562 -10.30 31.69 -13.22
CA GLU A 562 -9.71 31.83 -14.56
C GLU A 562 -8.19 31.79 -14.49
N GLN A 563 -7.61 32.45 -13.51
CA GLN A 563 -6.17 32.41 -13.22
C GLN A 563 -5.68 30.98 -12.97
N ALA A 564 -6.39 30.20 -12.13
CA ALA A 564 -6.06 28.81 -11.86
C ALA A 564 -6.21 27.92 -13.11
N ALA A 565 -7.21 28.18 -13.95
CA ALA A 565 -7.41 27.48 -15.21
C ALA A 565 -6.29 27.78 -16.21
N ALA A 566 -5.90 29.05 -16.33
CA ALA A 566 -4.78 29.51 -17.16
C ALA A 566 -3.44 28.88 -16.72
N PHE A 567 -3.20 28.82 -15.41
CA PHE A 567 -2.02 28.17 -14.84
C PHE A 567 -2.01 26.66 -15.11
N ASN A 568 -3.14 25.96 -14.95
CA ASN A 568 -3.25 24.54 -15.31
C ASN A 568 -2.97 24.32 -16.82
N LYS A 569 -3.49 25.19 -17.69
CA LYS A 569 -3.21 25.11 -19.13
C LYS A 569 -1.74 25.39 -19.45
N TYR A 570 -1.09 26.27 -18.70
CA TYR A 570 0.35 26.53 -18.81
C TYR A 570 1.15 25.28 -18.48
N LEU A 571 0.80 24.56 -17.40
CA LEU A 571 1.45 23.33 -16.95
C LEU A 571 1.30 22.15 -17.90
N GLN A 572 0.28 22.10 -18.75
CA GLN A 572 0.07 20.97 -19.69
C GLN A 572 1.15 20.88 -20.77
N LYS A 573 1.91 21.92 -21.00
CA LYS A 573 3.01 21.93 -21.98
C LYS A 573 4.34 21.57 -21.32
N SER A 574 4.99 20.53 -21.80
CA SER A 574 6.31 20.08 -21.30
C SER A 574 7.36 21.20 -21.30
N GLU A 575 7.40 22.05 -22.33
CA GLU A 575 8.32 23.18 -22.40
C GLU A 575 8.12 24.16 -21.25
N ASN A 576 6.88 24.41 -20.85
CA ASN A 576 6.56 25.32 -19.75
C ASN A 576 6.93 24.70 -18.40
N VAL A 577 6.72 23.37 -18.24
CA VAL A 577 7.17 22.65 -17.05
C VAL A 577 8.69 22.72 -16.94
N LYS A 578 9.45 22.46 -18.03
CA LYS A 578 10.91 22.59 -18.09
C LYS A 578 11.40 24.01 -17.81
N LYS A 579 10.64 25.04 -18.22
CA LYS A 579 10.91 26.46 -17.83
C LYS A 579 10.68 26.65 -16.34
N LEU A 580 9.53 26.19 -15.81
CA LEU A 580 9.15 26.36 -14.41
C LEU A 580 10.13 25.67 -13.46
N GLN A 581 10.68 24.53 -13.83
CA GLN A 581 11.71 23.79 -13.08
C GLN A 581 13.00 24.60 -12.85
N LYS A 582 13.29 25.59 -13.67
CA LYS A 582 14.44 26.47 -13.46
C LYS A 582 14.26 27.41 -12.27
N VAL A 583 13.02 27.59 -11.84
CA VAL A 583 12.65 28.37 -10.65
C VAL A 583 12.24 27.46 -9.51
N PHE A 584 11.42 26.45 -9.82
CA PHE A 584 10.88 25.49 -8.86
C PHE A 584 11.29 24.07 -9.27
N PRO A 585 12.52 23.67 -8.98
CA PRO A 585 13.01 22.32 -9.33
C PRO A 585 12.30 21.19 -8.58
N ILE A 586 11.61 21.50 -7.48
CA ILE A 586 10.89 20.53 -6.67
C ILE A 586 9.38 20.75 -6.84
N MET A 587 8.70 19.75 -7.37
CA MET A 587 7.24 19.77 -7.52
C MET A 587 6.63 18.61 -6.76
N ILE A 588 5.55 18.88 -6.03
CA ILE A 588 4.87 17.96 -5.13
C ILE A 588 3.41 17.85 -5.56
N THR A 589 2.92 16.63 -5.78
CA THR A 589 1.53 16.41 -6.24
C THR A 589 1.03 15.00 -5.90
N THR A 590 -0.27 14.74 -6.08
CA THR A 590 -0.80 13.38 -6.02
C THR A 590 -0.47 12.61 -7.30
N CYS A 591 -0.42 11.27 -7.22
CA CYS A 591 -0.20 10.41 -8.41
C CYS A 591 -1.18 10.76 -9.53
N ILE A 592 -2.47 10.90 -9.20
CA ILE A 592 -3.51 11.27 -10.16
C ILE A 592 -3.24 12.65 -10.78
N SER A 593 -2.90 13.65 -9.97
CA SER A 593 -2.76 15.03 -10.48
C SER A 593 -1.47 15.25 -11.29
N SER A 594 -0.53 14.32 -11.25
CA SER A 594 0.72 14.43 -12.01
C SER A 594 0.52 14.41 -13.53
N HIS A 595 -0.65 13.91 -14.03
CA HIS A 595 -1.00 13.99 -15.45
C HIS A 595 -1.08 15.42 -15.99
N LYS A 596 -1.25 16.41 -15.12
CA LYS A 596 -1.29 17.84 -15.50
C LYS A 596 0.09 18.43 -15.76
N LEU A 597 1.16 17.70 -15.45
CA LEU A 597 2.55 18.15 -15.59
C LEU A 597 3.13 17.72 -16.93
N GLY A 598 2.90 18.51 -17.94
CA GLY A 598 3.40 18.28 -19.29
C GLY A 598 2.81 17.03 -19.96
N GLU A 599 3.33 16.73 -21.10
CA GLU A 599 3.09 15.48 -21.81
C GLU A 599 3.69 14.30 -21.05
N PRO A 600 3.22 13.05 -21.26
CA PRO A 600 3.75 11.87 -20.58
C PRO A 600 5.13 11.47 -21.13
N GLU A 601 6.15 12.21 -20.72
CA GLU A 601 7.56 12.02 -21.06
C GLU A 601 8.45 12.26 -19.83
N PRO A 602 9.70 11.79 -19.80
CA PRO A 602 10.65 12.10 -18.74
C PRO A 602 10.95 13.61 -18.65
N LEU A 603 10.42 14.24 -17.61
CA LEU A 603 10.53 15.68 -17.35
C LEU A 603 11.41 16.00 -16.14
N PHE A 604 11.52 15.07 -15.22
CA PHE A 604 12.24 15.22 -13.96
C PHE A 604 13.43 14.26 -13.89
N ASP A 605 14.51 14.71 -13.25
CA ASP A 605 15.66 13.84 -13.01
C ASP A 605 15.32 12.68 -12.09
N MET A 606 14.36 12.89 -11.17
CA MET A 606 13.92 11.89 -10.20
C MET A 606 12.44 12.01 -9.85
N THR A 607 11.74 10.89 -9.85
CA THR A 607 10.43 10.76 -9.20
C THR A 607 10.62 10.03 -7.86
N ILE A 608 10.07 10.60 -6.78
CA ILE A 608 10.02 9.98 -5.46
C ILE A 608 8.55 9.70 -5.13
N MET A 609 8.23 8.46 -4.80
CA MET A 609 6.88 8.08 -4.38
C MET A 609 6.90 7.61 -2.93
N ASP A 610 6.10 8.28 -2.09
CA ASP A 610 5.90 7.88 -0.69
C ASP A 610 4.61 7.07 -0.53
N GLU A 611 4.58 6.23 0.50
CA GLU A 611 3.52 5.26 0.76
C GLU A 611 3.19 4.40 -0.48
N ALA A 612 4.24 3.99 -1.22
CA ALA A 612 4.10 3.25 -2.47
C ALA A 612 3.44 1.87 -2.30
N SER A 613 3.47 1.30 -1.10
CA SER A 613 2.71 0.09 -0.74
C SER A 613 1.20 0.26 -0.81
N GLN A 614 0.69 1.51 -0.82
CA GLN A 614 -0.73 1.83 -0.92
C GLN A 614 -1.10 2.47 -2.25
N CYS A 615 -0.11 2.66 -3.11
CA CYS A 615 -0.35 3.22 -4.42
C CYS A 615 -0.81 2.12 -5.39
N ASN A 616 -1.92 2.40 -6.05
CA ASN A 616 -2.48 1.56 -7.10
C ASN A 616 -1.51 1.44 -8.28
N VAL A 617 -1.35 0.23 -8.82
CA VAL A 617 -0.38 -0.08 -9.89
C VAL A 617 -0.62 0.79 -11.13
N ALA A 618 -1.87 0.92 -11.57
CA ALA A 618 -2.20 1.61 -12.82
C ALA A 618 -1.92 3.11 -12.76
N VAL A 619 -2.44 3.79 -11.73
CA VAL A 619 -2.32 5.25 -11.58
C VAL A 619 -0.90 5.68 -11.24
N SER A 620 -0.14 4.80 -10.60
CA SER A 620 1.24 5.09 -10.21
C SER A 620 2.20 5.24 -11.39
N LEU A 621 1.88 4.65 -12.54
CA LEU A 621 2.69 4.83 -13.74
C LEU A 621 2.68 6.29 -14.24
N VAL A 622 1.66 7.08 -13.91
CA VAL A 622 1.55 8.49 -14.32
C VAL A 622 2.72 9.36 -13.81
N PRO A 623 3.07 9.40 -12.51
CA PRO A 623 4.27 10.09 -12.07
C PRO A 623 5.57 9.38 -12.46
N ILE A 624 5.57 8.05 -12.60
CA ILE A 624 6.78 7.27 -12.92
C ILE A 624 7.28 7.57 -14.32
N ILE A 625 6.40 7.65 -15.31
CA ILE A 625 6.79 7.99 -16.69
C ILE A 625 7.48 9.36 -16.80
N ARG A 626 7.26 10.25 -15.83
CA ARG A 626 7.81 11.61 -15.82
C ARG A 626 9.20 11.71 -15.20
N GLY A 627 9.76 10.63 -14.68
CA GLY A 627 11.08 10.61 -14.05
C GLY A 627 12.11 9.75 -14.78
N GLU A 628 13.34 10.26 -14.86
CA GLU A 628 14.50 9.46 -15.33
C GLU A 628 14.95 8.43 -14.28
N LYS A 629 14.75 8.76 -13.00
CA LYS A 629 15.03 7.91 -11.85
C LYS A 629 13.76 7.74 -11.02
N LEU A 630 13.69 6.65 -10.27
CA LEU A 630 12.59 6.33 -9.38
C LEU A 630 13.11 5.92 -8.00
N MET A 631 12.58 6.57 -6.97
CA MET A 631 12.71 6.15 -5.58
C MET A 631 11.30 5.78 -5.07
N LEU A 632 11.09 4.51 -4.75
CA LEU A 632 9.87 4.04 -4.10
C LEU A 632 10.12 3.87 -2.60
N VAL A 633 9.29 4.54 -1.81
CA VAL A 633 9.30 4.42 -0.35
C VAL A 633 7.97 3.84 0.10
N GLY A 634 8.00 2.75 0.83
CA GLY A 634 6.78 2.07 1.26
C GLY A 634 7.07 0.99 2.28
N ASP A 635 6.04 0.25 2.65
CA ASP A 635 6.17 -0.91 3.51
C ASP A 635 5.14 -1.98 3.13
N PRO A 636 5.56 -3.09 2.53
CA PRO A 636 4.66 -4.14 2.07
C PRO A 636 3.91 -4.86 3.21
N GLN A 637 4.31 -4.65 4.45
CA GLN A 637 3.65 -5.17 5.65
C GLN A 637 2.58 -4.21 6.21
N GLN A 638 2.39 -3.05 5.59
CA GLN A 638 1.33 -2.10 5.92
C GLN A 638 0.18 -2.18 4.90
N LEU A 639 -0.80 -1.27 5.03
CA LEU A 639 -2.03 -1.31 4.25
C LEU A 639 -1.78 -1.36 2.74
N LYS A 640 -2.59 -2.16 2.06
CA LYS A 640 -2.67 -2.26 0.60
C LYS A 640 -3.47 -1.09 0.00
N PRO A 641 -3.41 -0.88 -1.32
CA PRO A 641 -4.31 0.05 -2.00
C PRO A 641 -5.78 -0.33 -1.75
N VAL A 642 -6.61 0.67 -1.58
CA VAL A 642 -8.07 0.46 -1.51
C VAL A 642 -8.59 0.30 -2.94
N ILE A 643 -9.01 -0.90 -3.29
CA ILE A 643 -9.50 -1.26 -4.63
C ILE A 643 -10.99 -1.63 -4.53
N LEU A 644 -11.80 -0.95 -5.33
CA LEU A 644 -13.24 -1.17 -5.41
C LEU A 644 -13.62 -2.24 -6.45
N LEU A 645 -12.73 -2.49 -7.43
CA LEU A 645 -12.92 -3.52 -8.45
C LEU A 645 -13.13 -4.89 -7.79
N ASP A 646 -14.21 -5.57 -8.14
CA ASP A 646 -14.51 -6.88 -7.57
C ASP A 646 -13.56 -7.98 -8.07
N GLU A 647 -13.43 -9.03 -7.25
CA GLU A 647 -12.50 -10.13 -7.51
C GLU A 647 -12.82 -10.91 -8.78
N LEU A 648 -14.10 -11.17 -9.06
CA LEU A 648 -14.52 -11.94 -10.24
C LEU A 648 -14.18 -11.19 -11.53
N THR A 649 -14.45 -9.90 -11.56
CA THR A 649 -14.11 -9.04 -12.71
C THR A 649 -12.61 -8.98 -12.90
N ASN A 650 -11.85 -8.80 -11.83
CA ASN A 650 -10.39 -8.82 -11.88
C ASN A 650 -9.86 -10.14 -12.46
N ARG A 651 -10.36 -11.28 -11.97
CA ARG A 651 -9.98 -12.62 -12.42
C ARG A 651 -10.31 -12.86 -13.90
N LYS A 652 -11.49 -12.39 -14.37
CA LYS A 652 -11.88 -12.45 -15.79
C LYS A 652 -10.93 -11.62 -16.66
N LEU A 653 -10.63 -10.39 -16.25
CA LEU A 653 -9.72 -9.52 -16.99
C LEU A 653 -8.30 -10.09 -17.05
N ARG A 654 -7.78 -10.63 -15.97
CA ARG A 654 -6.47 -11.29 -15.94
C ARG A 654 -6.39 -12.45 -16.92
N ARG A 655 -7.42 -13.30 -16.97
CA ARG A 655 -7.52 -14.40 -17.94
C ARG A 655 -7.62 -13.91 -19.38
N LYS A 656 -8.44 -12.88 -19.63
CA LYS A 656 -8.61 -12.26 -20.97
C LYS A 656 -7.31 -11.74 -21.54
N TYR A 657 -6.51 -11.04 -20.71
CA TYR A 657 -5.27 -10.42 -21.15
C TYR A 657 -4.03 -11.29 -20.89
N HIS A 658 -4.19 -12.48 -20.29
CA HIS A 658 -3.08 -13.39 -19.91
C HIS A 658 -2.01 -12.70 -19.07
N VAL A 659 -2.42 -11.98 -18.02
CA VAL A 659 -1.53 -11.22 -17.16
C VAL A 659 -1.09 -12.03 -15.96
N ALA A 660 0.20 -11.99 -15.65
CA ALA A 660 0.83 -12.69 -14.55
C ALA A 660 0.45 -12.09 -13.17
N ASP A 661 0.66 -12.87 -12.11
CA ASP A 661 0.25 -12.53 -10.76
C ASP A 661 0.88 -11.24 -10.22
N GLU A 662 2.07 -10.90 -10.65
CA GLU A 662 2.81 -9.71 -10.20
C GLU A 662 2.13 -8.40 -10.59
N TYR A 663 1.28 -8.44 -11.60
CA TYR A 663 0.50 -7.30 -12.06
C TYR A 663 -0.95 -7.35 -11.58
N ASP A 664 -1.29 -8.27 -10.66
CA ASP A 664 -2.66 -8.35 -10.13
C ASP A 664 -3.07 -7.02 -9.51
N TYR A 665 -4.06 -6.38 -10.12
CA TYR A 665 -4.51 -5.05 -9.76
C TYR A 665 -5.06 -4.96 -8.33
N ARG A 666 -5.69 -6.04 -7.83
CA ARG A 666 -6.29 -6.08 -6.50
C ARG A 666 -5.29 -6.43 -5.40
N GLU A 667 -4.37 -7.35 -5.70
CA GLU A 667 -3.51 -7.93 -4.67
C GLU A 667 -2.19 -7.17 -4.53
N ASN A 668 -1.78 -6.43 -5.56
CA ASN A 668 -0.50 -5.76 -5.58
C ASN A 668 -0.60 -4.25 -5.53
N SER A 669 0.34 -3.66 -4.81
CA SER A 669 0.68 -2.24 -4.91
C SER A 669 1.79 -2.04 -5.93
N ILE A 670 2.02 -0.79 -6.33
CA ILE A 670 3.16 -0.47 -7.20
C ILE A 670 4.49 -0.92 -6.58
N TYR A 671 4.63 -0.81 -5.26
CA TYR A 671 5.83 -1.26 -4.53
C TYR A 671 6.06 -2.76 -4.68
N LYS A 672 5.03 -3.58 -4.42
CA LYS A 672 5.12 -5.04 -4.56
C LYS A 672 5.35 -5.46 -6.01
N THR A 673 4.71 -4.80 -6.97
CA THR A 673 4.92 -5.08 -8.40
C THR A 673 6.36 -4.85 -8.81
N TYR A 674 6.99 -3.73 -8.38
CA TYR A 674 8.39 -3.48 -8.68
C TYR A 674 9.31 -4.51 -8.06
N LEU A 675 9.13 -4.85 -6.78
CA LEU A 675 9.94 -5.89 -6.12
C LEU A 675 9.79 -7.27 -6.77
N ALA A 676 8.61 -7.56 -7.34
CA ALA A 676 8.38 -8.82 -8.05
C ALA A 676 8.97 -8.83 -9.45
N CYS A 677 9.01 -7.68 -10.15
CA CYS A 677 9.44 -7.59 -11.54
C CYS A 677 10.93 -7.27 -11.70
N ASP A 678 11.48 -6.43 -10.84
CA ASP A 678 12.89 -6.03 -10.85
C ASP A 678 13.72 -6.97 -9.98
N ALA A 679 14.51 -7.82 -10.62
CA ALA A 679 15.38 -8.79 -9.93
C ALA A 679 16.80 -8.26 -9.67
N VAL A 680 17.15 -7.08 -10.20
CA VAL A 680 18.55 -6.59 -10.18
C VAL A 680 18.80 -5.42 -9.25
N SER A 681 17.73 -4.77 -8.74
CA SER A 681 17.84 -3.65 -7.79
C SER A 681 17.52 -4.13 -6.39
N ASP A 682 18.32 -3.70 -5.42
CA ASP A 682 18.18 -4.13 -4.03
C ASP A 682 17.18 -3.25 -3.27
N GLU A 683 16.46 -3.86 -2.33
CA GLU A 683 15.61 -3.18 -1.34
C GLU A 683 16.44 -2.83 -0.10
N ILE A 684 16.28 -1.62 0.42
CA ILE A 684 16.91 -1.17 1.64
C ILE A 684 15.87 -1.11 2.76
N LEU A 685 16.06 -1.92 3.80
CA LEU A 685 15.23 -1.88 5.00
C LEU A 685 15.77 -0.84 5.98
N LEU A 686 14.93 0.14 6.38
CA LEU A 686 15.24 1.05 7.47
C LEU A 686 15.00 0.34 8.81
N ARG A 687 16.08 -0.06 9.49
CA ARG A 687 15.98 -0.94 10.68
C ARG A 687 15.79 -0.21 12.00
N ASN A 688 16.23 1.04 12.11
CA ASN A 688 16.15 1.78 13.37
C ASN A 688 14.74 2.34 13.60
N HIS A 689 14.07 1.87 14.65
CA HIS A 689 12.73 2.29 15.05
C HIS A 689 12.77 3.28 16.19
N TYR A 690 12.20 4.48 16.00
CA TYR A 690 12.29 5.61 16.95
C TYR A 690 10.97 5.98 17.63
N ARG A 691 9.87 5.34 17.27
CA ARG A 691 8.51 5.77 17.68
C ARG A 691 8.02 5.06 18.94
N CYS A 692 7.77 3.77 18.83
CA CYS A 692 7.01 3.03 19.83
C CYS A 692 7.89 2.53 20.96
N ASN A 693 7.30 2.38 22.17
CA ASN A 693 7.92 1.61 23.23
C ASN A 693 8.32 0.21 22.73
N LYS A 694 9.47 -0.27 23.21
CA LYS A 694 10.02 -1.56 22.78
C LYS A 694 9.02 -2.71 22.86
N LYS A 695 8.27 -2.82 23.97
CA LYS A 695 7.30 -3.91 24.14
C LYS A 695 6.14 -3.82 23.14
N ILE A 696 5.75 -2.62 22.70
CA ILE A 696 4.67 -2.44 21.72
C ILE A 696 5.11 -2.94 20.36
N ILE A 697 6.27 -2.49 19.88
CA ILE A 697 6.74 -2.82 18.53
C ILE A 697 7.32 -4.22 18.41
N ASP A 698 7.69 -4.87 19.52
CA ASP A 698 8.35 -6.18 19.52
C ASP A 698 7.45 -7.28 18.90
N PHE A 699 6.13 -7.21 19.10
CA PHE A 699 5.19 -8.09 18.42
C PHE A 699 5.29 -7.95 16.91
N ASN A 700 5.18 -6.72 16.41
CA ASN A 700 5.25 -6.44 14.97
C ASN A 700 6.63 -6.80 14.41
N ASN A 701 7.70 -6.52 15.17
CA ASN A 701 9.05 -6.83 14.75
C ASN A 701 9.24 -8.35 14.54
N LYS A 702 8.77 -9.17 15.46
CA LYS A 702 8.84 -10.62 15.35
C LYS A 702 7.95 -11.18 14.23
N LYS A 703 6.73 -10.66 14.13
CA LYS A 703 5.71 -11.21 13.22
C LYS A 703 5.88 -10.76 11.77
N TYR A 704 6.22 -9.49 11.55
CA TYR A 704 6.20 -8.86 10.24
C TYR A 704 7.58 -8.47 9.69
N TYR A 705 8.59 -8.31 10.58
CA TYR A 705 9.91 -7.81 10.17
C TYR A 705 11.05 -8.76 10.53
N ASN A 706 10.76 -10.03 10.80
CA ASN A 706 11.74 -11.08 11.10
C ASN A 706 12.76 -10.69 12.18
N SER A 707 12.32 -9.90 13.18
CA SER A 707 13.18 -9.37 14.28
C SER A 707 14.32 -8.46 13.81
N LYS A 708 14.25 -7.89 12.59
CA LYS A 708 15.29 -7.01 12.03
C LYS A 708 15.26 -5.58 12.57
N LEU A 709 14.17 -5.14 13.21
CA LEU A 709 14.07 -3.77 13.72
C LEU A 709 14.88 -3.59 15.01
N GLN A 710 15.65 -2.51 15.05
CA GLN A 710 16.43 -2.07 16.20
C GLN A 710 15.70 -0.91 16.89
N VAL A 711 15.19 -1.14 18.10
CA VAL A 711 14.37 -0.14 18.79
C VAL A 711 15.26 0.88 19.49
N GLN A 712 15.16 2.14 19.06
CA GLN A 712 15.88 3.31 19.56
C GLN A 712 14.94 4.33 20.22
N SER A 713 13.74 3.92 20.60
CA SER A 713 12.72 4.80 21.17
C SER A 713 13.08 5.26 22.60
N ASP A 714 12.77 6.52 22.90
CA ASP A 714 13.00 7.14 24.22
C ASP A 714 11.83 6.92 25.20
N SER A 715 10.81 6.14 24.83
CA SER A 715 9.65 5.89 25.68
C SER A 715 10.04 5.21 26.98
N ARG A 716 9.62 5.83 28.11
CA ARG A 716 9.90 5.37 29.49
C ARG A 716 8.67 4.78 30.18
N GLU A 717 7.57 4.57 29.45
CA GLU A 717 6.35 3.99 30.00
C GLU A 717 6.67 2.57 30.53
N ARG A 718 6.34 2.32 31.79
CA ARG A 718 6.63 1.05 32.47
C ARG A 718 5.63 -0.05 32.09
N GLN A 719 4.37 0.34 31.87
CA GLN A 719 3.28 -0.55 31.48
C GLN A 719 2.72 -0.15 30.12
N PRO A 720 3.48 -0.38 29.04
CA PRO A 720 3.11 0.08 27.70
C PRO A 720 2.02 -0.77 27.04
N LEU A 721 1.72 -1.96 27.58
CA LEU A 721 0.73 -2.89 27.06
C LEU A 721 -0.36 -3.13 28.10
N VAL A 722 -1.61 -2.95 27.72
CA VAL A 722 -2.77 -3.24 28.57
C VAL A 722 -3.82 -3.99 27.75
N TYR A 723 -4.26 -5.12 28.25
CA TYR A 723 -5.43 -5.82 27.74
C TYR A 723 -6.63 -5.54 28.63
N VAL A 724 -7.71 -5.06 28.05
CA VAL A 724 -8.98 -4.86 28.74
C VAL A 724 -9.98 -5.88 28.22
N ASN A 725 -10.32 -6.86 29.06
CA ASN A 725 -11.36 -7.84 28.76
C ASN A 725 -12.70 -7.22 29.04
N VAL A 726 -13.48 -6.99 27.99
CA VAL A 726 -14.84 -6.45 28.09
C VAL A 726 -15.85 -7.54 27.75
N ASP A 727 -17.01 -7.50 28.41
CA ASP A 727 -18.15 -8.30 27.98
C ASP A 727 -18.88 -7.55 26.87
N GLY A 728 -18.73 -7.98 25.62
CA GLY A 728 -19.26 -7.28 24.45
C GLY A 728 -20.78 -7.15 24.41
N GLY A 729 -21.48 -8.01 25.18
CA GLY A 729 -22.94 -7.98 25.27
C GLY A 729 -23.68 -8.12 23.93
N PRO A 730 -25.00 -8.12 23.93
CA PRO A 730 -25.78 -8.02 22.71
C PRO A 730 -25.67 -6.58 22.16
N GLY A 731 -24.85 -6.37 21.14
CA GLY A 731 -24.80 -5.07 20.46
C GLY A 731 -26.11 -4.78 19.71
N ASP A 732 -26.58 -3.55 19.73
CA ASP A 732 -27.76 -3.14 18.96
C ASP A 732 -27.55 -3.20 17.46
N MET A 733 -26.30 -2.96 17.02
CA MET A 733 -25.88 -2.98 15.62
C MET A 733 -24.76 -4.00 15.40
N LYS A 734 -24.65 -4.47 14.16
CA LYS A 734 -23.56 -5.38 13.75
C LYS A 734 -22.19 -4.69 13.87
N ASN A 735 -21.19 -5.41 14.36
CA ASN A 735 -19.83 -4.93 14.52
C ASN A 735 -19.73 -3.69 15.46
N THR A 736 -20.40 -3.77 16.58
CA THR A 736 -20.35 -2.76 17.66
C THR A 736 -20.22 -3.44 19.01
N SER A 737 -19.54 -2.78 19.94
CA SER A 737 -19.41 -3.16 21.34
C SER A 737 -19.58 -1.91 22.21
N PRO A 738 -20.79 -1.67 22.75
CA PRO A 738 -21.05 -0.56 23.68
C PRO A 738 -20.15 -0.59 24.92
N ALA A 739 -19.82 -1.79 25.41
CA ALA A 739 -18.93 -1.96 26.55
C ALA A 739 -17.51 -1.44 26.28
N GLU A 740 -16.97 -1.67 25.06
CA GLU A 740 -15.70 -1.06 24.70
C GLU A 740 -15.80 0.47 24.63
N VAL A 741 -16.94 1.02 24.16
CA VAL A 741 -17.15 2.48 24.12
C VAL A 741 -17.17 3.09 25.52
N GLU A 742 -17.86 2.47 26.48
CA GLU A 742 -17.89 2.93 27.88
C GLU A 742 -16.49 2.98 28.47
N GLU A 743 -15.70 1.92 28.28
CA GLU A 743 -14.33 1.85 28.78
C GLU A 743 -13.42 2.89 28.12
N ILE A 744 -13.58 3.13 26.82
CA ILE A 744 -12.87 4.18 26.10
C ILE A 744 -13.20 5.56 26.69
N MET A 745 -14.48 5.86 26.93
CA MET A 745 -14.89 7.15 27.51
C MET A 745 -14.38 7.31 28.94
N ARG A 746 -14.39 6.24 29.74
CA ARG A 746 -13.83 6.25 31.09
C ARG A 746 -12.34 6.56 31.06
N TYR A 747 -11.56 5.83 30.22
CA TYR A 747 -10.12 6.03 30.12
C TYR A 747 -9.78 7.45 29.64
N ALA A 748 -10.52 7.96 28.64
CA ALA A 748 -10.33 9.31 28.12
C ALA A 748 -10.58 10.38 29.21
N GLY A 749 -11.63 10.22 30.00
CA GLY A 749 -11.93 11.13 31.11
C GLY A 749 -10.89 11.13 32.23
N GLU A 750 -10.28 9.97 32.49
CA GLU A 750 -9.21 9.83 33.49
C GLU A 750 -7.84 10.36 33.02
N ASN A 751 -7.64 10.56 31.70
CA ASN A 751 -6.35 10.94 31.12
C ASN A 751 -6.44 12.17 30.18
N PRO A 752 -6.87 13.33 30.68
CA PRO A 752 -7.09 14.52 29.85
C PRO A 752 -5.80 15.12 29.26
N ASP A 753 -4.65 14.84 29.88
CA ASP A 753 -3.35 15.39 29.46
C ASP A 753 -2.65 14.54 28.38
N LYS A 754 -3.23 13.40 28.00
CA LYS A 754 -2.64 12.50 27.01
C LYS A 754 -3.24 12.72 25.61
N SER A 755 -2.42 12.63 24.57
CA SER A 755 -2.92 12.55 23.22
C SER A 755 -3.39 11.12 22.93
N ILE A 756 -4.69 10.94 22.70
CA ILE A 756 -5.31 9.61 22.57
C ILE A 756 -5.85 9.40 21.17
N ALA A 757 -5.53 8.24 20.59
CA ALA A 757 -6.22 7.72 19.42
C ALA A 757 -7.07 6.50 19.78
N VAL A 758 -8.27 6.45 19.25
CA VAL A 758 -9.11 5.25 19.29
C VAL A 758 -9.20 4.69 17.88
N ILE A 759 -8.69 3.49 17.70
CA ILE A 759 -8.67 2.83 16.40
C ILE A 759 -9.59 1.61 16.42
N THR A 760 -10.46 1.52 15.42
CA THR A 760 -11.34 0.36 15.26
C THR A 760 -11.40 -0.06 13.79
N PRO A 761 -11.52 -1.36 13.47
CA PRO A 761 -11.69 -1.83 12.10
C PRO A 761 -13.08 -1.53 11.50
N PHE A 762 -14.07 -1.17 12.33
CA PHE A 762 -15.46 -1.09 11.91
C PHE A 762 -16.05 0.32 11.96
N VAL A 763 -16.71 0.71 10.87
CA VAL A 763 -17.36 2.03 10.75
C VAL A 763 -18.46 2.24 11.79
N ASN A 764 -19.27 1.21 12.07
CA ASN A 764 -20.35 1.34 13.06
C ASN A 764 -19.80 1.60 14.47
N GLN A 765 -18.74 0.91 14.85
CA GLN A 765 -18.07 1.15 16.14
C GLN A 765 -17.46 2.54 16.21
N ARG A 766 -16.84 3.01 15.13
CA ARG A 766 -16.30 4.37 15.02
C ARG A 766 -17.38 5.42 15.29
N ILE A 767 -18.55 5.28 14.64
CA ILE A 767 -19.66 6.24 14.81
C ILE A 767 -20.12 6.30 16.28
N LEU A 768 -20.20 5.16 16.97
CA LEU A 768 -20.55 5.13 18.39
C LEU A 768 -19.49 5.82 19.26
N ILE A 769 -18.21 5.56 19.00
CA ILE A 769 -17.11 6.19 19.73
C ILE A 769 -17.08 7.69 19.48
N GLU A 770 -17.20 8.15 18.22
CA GLU A 770 -17.25 9.59 17.87
C GLU A 770 -18.40 10.32 18.56
N ARG A 771 -19.57 9.66 18.67
CA ARG A 771 -20.70 10.21 19.43
C ARG A 771 -20.34 10.36 20.90
N GLY A 772 -19.77 9.33 21.53
CA GLY A 772 -19.33 9.38 22.92
C GLY A 772 -18.29 10.47 23.18
N ILE A 773 -17.31 10.64 22.29
CA ILE A 773 -16.31 11.71 22.38
C ILE A 773 -16.98 13.08 22.34
N LYS A 774 -17.92 13.28 21.42
CA LYS A 774 -18.64 14.55 21.26
C LYS A 774 -19.53 14.87 22.46
N GLU A 775 -20.27 13.89 22.98
CA GLU A 775 -21.17 14.05 24.15
C GLU A 775 -20.37 14.39 25.41
N ASN A 776 -19.18 13.88 25.58
CA ASN A 776 -18.29 14.16 26.72
C ASN A 776 -17.35 15.35 26.50
N GLY A 777 -17.30 15.94 25.32
CA GLY A 777 -16.44 17.10 25.00
C GLY A 777 -14.94 16.82 25.03
N PHE A 778 -14.49 15.60 24.66
CA PHE A 778 -13.08 15.21 24.68
C PHE A 778 -12.33 15.67 23.42
N GLU A 779 -11.70 16.85 23.47
CA GLU A 779 -10.92 17.39 22.34
C GLU A 779 -9.56 16.70 22.14
N HIS A 780 -9.00 16.06 23.18
CA HIS A 780 -7.70 15.35 23.15
C HIS A 780 -7.80 13.93 22.56
N VAL A 781 -9.00 13.47 22.23
CA VAL A 781 -9.28 12.12 21.70
C VAL A 781 -9.69 12.19 20.24
N VAL A 782 -9.03 11.43 19.41
CA VAL A 782 -9.37 11.28 17.98
C VAL A 782 -9.76 9.83 17.72
N CYS A 783 -10.89 9.62 17.05
CA CYS A 783 -11.35 8.29 16.65
C CYS A 783 -11.32 8.12 15.13
N GLY A 784 -11.01 6.92 14.67
CA GLY A 784 -11.07 6.60 13.26
C GLY A 784 -10.90 5.11 12.97
N THR A 785 -11.12 4.74 11.72
CA THR A 785 -10.70 3.43 11.23
C THR A 785 -9.18 3.43 10.99
N VAL A 786 -8.57 2.26 10.87
CA VAL A 786 -7.13 2.12 10.70
C VAL A 786 -6.59 2.95 9.54
N HIS A 787 -7.35 3.04 8.42
CA HIS A 787 -6.97 3.84 7.26
C HIS A 787 -6.91 5.35 7.55
N ALA A 788 -7.72 5.85 8.50
CA ALA A 788 -7.76 7.28 8.83
C ALA A 788 -6.53 7.74 9.65
N PHE A 789 -5.88 6.82 10.36
CA PHE A 789 -4.71 7.12 11.21
C PHE A 789 -3.36 6.94 10.51
N GLN A 790 -3.37 6.82 9.21
CA GLN A 790 -2.15 6.60 8.48
C GLN A 790 -1.24 7.84 8.50
N GLY A 791 0.01 7.66 8.92
CA GLY A 791 0.97 8.75 9.10
C GLY A 791 0.85 9.49 10.44
N ASP A 792 -0.24 9.33 11.19
CA ASP A 792 -0.43 9.96 12.51
C ASP A 792 0.07 9.05 13.65
N GLU A 793 0.38 9.65 14.80
CA GLU A 793 0.87 8.96 16.00
C GLU A 793 0.38 9.66 17.25
N LYS A 794 0.10 8.89 18.31
CA LYS A 794 -0.40 9.40 19.58
C LYS A 794 0.34 8.73 20.75
N ASP A 795 0.33 9.40 21.89
CA ASP A 795 0.96 8.86 23.11
C ASP A 795 0.28 7.54 23.50
N VAL A 796 -1.06 7.51 23.44
CA VAL A 796 -1.85 6.32 23.77
C VAL A 796 -2.75 5.94 22.60
N VAL A 797 -2.78 4.65 22.28
CA VAL A 797 -3.72 4.07 21.33
C VAL A 797 -4.62 3.07 22.05
N LEU A 798 -5.94 3.24 21.91
CA LEU A 798 -6.93 2.25 22.29
C LEU A 798 -7.38 1.52 21.01
N PHE A 799 -7.10 0.23 20.92
CA PHE A 799 -7.53 -0.60 19.81
C PHE A 799 -8.82 -1.34 20.19
N SER A 800 -9.93 -0.89 19.63
CA SER A 800 -11.28 -1.42 19.86
C SER A 800 -11.60 -2.47 18.79
N THR A 801 -11.67 -3.74 19.19
CA THR A 801 -11.93 -4.87 18.26
C THR A 801 -13.40 -5.00 17.90
N ALA A 802 -14.30 -4.49 18.72
CA ALA A 802 -15.76 -4.55 18.59
C ALA A 802 -16.31 -5.99 18.40
N LEU A 803 -15.64 -6.98 18.99
CA LEU A 803 -16.11 -8.35 19.00
C LEU A 803 -17.33 -8.49 19.92
N SER A 804 -18.36 -9.16 19.44
CA SER A 804 -19.61 -9.41 20.18
C SER A 804 -20.22 -10.75 19.78
N ASP A 805 -21.25 -11.18 20.49
CA ASP A 805 -22.02 -12.40 20.18
C ASP A 805 -22.61 -12.40 18.75
N ARG A 806 -22.78 -11.21 18.14
CA ARG A 806 -23.25 -11.03 16.75
C ARG A 806 -22.13 -11.02 15.73
N THR A 807 -20.87 -11.13 16.16
CA THR A 807 -19.73 -11.20 15.22
C THR A 807 -19.74 -12.55 14.53
N GLY A 808 -19.99 -12.55 13.22
CA GLY A 808 -19.99 -13.75 12.40
C GLY A 808 -18.56 -14.21 12.05
N LYS A 809 -18.41 -15.50 11.75
CA LYS A 809 -17.13 -16.09 11.37
C LYS A 809 -16.48 -15.35 10.19
N GLY A 810 -17.22 -15.03 9.13
CA GLY A 810 -16.69 -14.31 7.96
C GLY A 810 -16.16 -12.91 8.29
N THR A 811 -16.75 -12.21 9.26
CA THR A 811 -16.24 -10.91 9.73
C THR A 811 -14.93 -11.10 10.49
N TYR A 812 -14.84 -12.12 11.32
CA TYR A 812 -13.62 -12.43 12.06
C TYR A 812 -12.50 -12.93 11.12
N ASP A 813 -12.82 -13.81 10.17
CA ASP A 813 -11.86 -14.28 9.16
C ASP A 813 -11.31 -13.13 8.33
N TRP A 814 -12.17 -12.14 8.00
CA TRP A 814 -11.69 -10.90 7.36
C TRP A 814 -10.73 -10.13 8.26
N LEU A 815 -11.03 -9.98 9.56
CA LEU A 815 -10.20 -9.21 10.49
C LEU A 815 -8.85 -9.89 10.74
N LYS A 816 -8.85 -11.19 11.01
CA LYS A 816 -7.60 -11.94 11.26
C LYS A 816 -6.69 -12.05 10.03
N ASN A 817 -7.28 -12.04 8.81
CA ASN A 817 -6.54 -12.10 7.56
C ASN A 817 -6.03 -10.71 7.11
N ASN A 818 -6.49 -9.63 7.73
CA ASN A 818 -5.97 -8.27 7.50
C ASN A 818 -4.78 -7.97 8.41
N LYS A 819 -3.69 -8.71 8.20
CA LYS A 819 -2.44 -8.61 8.99
C LYS A 819 -1.86 -7.20 8.96
N GLU A 820 -1.91 -6.56 7.81
CA GLU A 820 -1.44 -5.19 7.61
C GLU A 820 -2.21 -4.17 8.46
N LEU A 821 -3.52 -4.41 8.67
CA LEU A 821 -4.37 -3.58 9.52
C LEU A 821 -3.92 -3.64 10.99
N ILE A 822 -3.63 -4.85 11.50
CA ILE A 822 -3.15 -5.06 12.87
C ILE A 822 -1.77 -4.38 13.06
N ASN A 823 -0.86 -4.54 12.10
CA ASN A 823 0.46 -3.91 12.13
C ASN A 823 0.36 -2.38 12.19
N VAL A 824 -0.50 -1.77 11.38
CA VAL A 824 -0.68 -0.31 11.39
C VAL A 824 -1.30 0.14 12.70
N ALA A 825 -2.39 -0.49 13.18
CA ALA A 825 -3.08 -0.07 14.39
C ALA A 825 -2.16 -0.05 15.62
N THR A 826 -1.41 -1.12 15.83
CA THR A 826 -0.51 -1.26 16.99
C THR A 826 0.68 -0.29 16.92
N SER A 827 1.23 -0.05 15.74
CA SER A 827 2.40 0.82 15.54
C SER A 827 2.11 2.33 15.61
N ARG A 828 0.86 2.75 15.88
CA ARG A 828 0.52 4.17 16.12
C ARG A 828 0.78 4.63 17.56
N ALA A 829 0.88 3.69 18.50
CA ALA A 829 1.12 3.98 19.90
C ALA A 829 2.59 4.31 20.16
N LYS A 830 2.88 5.48 20.74
CA LYS A 830 4.23 5.83 21.21
C LYS A 830 4.53 5.15 22.53
N ASP A 831 3.73 5.43 23.54
CA ASP A 831 3.97 5.04 24.91
C ASP A 831 3.11 3.87 25.34
N LYS A 832 1.83 3.85 24.99
CA LYS A 832 0.89 2.87 25.51
C LYS A 832 -0.11 2.37 24.47
N LEU A 833 -0.24 1.05 24.38
CA LEU A 833 -1.26 0.35 23.62
C LEU A 833 -2.24 -0.32 24.56
N ILE A 834 -3.52 0.02 24.44
CA ILE A 834 -4.62 -0.59 25.18
C ILE A 834 -5.49 -1.35 24.20
N LEU A 835 -5.54 -2.68 24.37
CA LEU A 835 -6.32 -3.56 23.51
C LEU A 835 -7.62 -3.95 24.22
N LEU A 836 -8.76 -3.57 23.62
CA LEU A 836 -10.08 -3.91 24.13
C LEU A 836 -10.71 -5.02 23.28
N ALA A 837 -11.12 -6.11 23.93
CA ALA A 837 -11.79 -7.21 23.26
C ALA A 837 -12.64 -8.02 24.24
N ASP A 838 -13.71 -8.64 23.75
CA ASP A 838 -14.41 -9.70 24.45
C ASP A 838 -13.65 -11.02 24.32
N GLY A 839 -13.03 -11.46 25.41
CA GLY A 839 -12.19 -12.64 25.41
C GLY A 839 -12.97 -13.94 25.15
N LYS A 840 -14.25 -14.02 25.50
CA LYS A 840 -15.09 -15.20 25.25
C LYS A 840 -15.42 -15.30 23.76
N GLU A 841 -15.78 -14.17 23.15
CA GLU A 841 -16.08 -14.10 21.73
C GLU A 841 -14.83 -14.35 20.89
N LEU A 842 -13.68 -13.84 21.34
CA LEU A 842 -12.40 -14.09 20.70
C LEU A 842 -12.08 -15.59 20.66
N GLU A 843 -12.20 -16.30 21.80
CA GLU A 843 -11.97 -17.75 21.87
C GLU A 843 -12.97 -18.54 21.01
N ARG A 844 -14.24 -18.12 21.00
CA ARG A 844 -15.29 -18.73 20.18
C ARG A 844 -14.99 -18.63 18.68
N LEU A 845 -14.45 -17.49 18.26
CA LEU A 845 -14.17 -17.18 16.85
C LEU A 845 -12.83 -17.73 16.38
N HIS A 846 -11.83 -17.80 17.25
CA HIS A 846 -10.49 -18.34 16.97
C HIS A 846 -10.54 -19.84 16.63
N GLN A 847 -11.29 -20.65 17.35
CA GLN A 847 -11.48 -22.10 17.11
C GLN A 847 -10.19 -22.92 16.95
N GLY A 848 -9.08 -22.50 17.58
CA GLY A 848 -7.80 -23.18 17.48
C GLY A 848 -7.08 -23.01 16.13
N ASN A 849 -7.35 -21.95 15.40
CA ASN A 849 -6.69 -21.63 14.14
C ASN A 849 -5.25 -21.20 14.39
N GLU A 850 -4.28 -21.84 13.75
CA GLU A 850 -2.85 -21.51 13.92
C GLU A 850 -2.43 -20.18 13.26
N ASP A 851 -3.17 -19.68 12.27
CA ASP A 851 -2.88 -18.43 11.56
C ASP A 851 -3.90 -17.35 11.91
N ASP A 852 -3.69 -16.70 13.07
CA ASP A 852 -4.60 -15.69 13.62
C ASP A 852 -3.81 -14.61 14.38
N ASP A 853 -3.41 -13.59 13.65
CA ASP A 853 -2.59 -12.50 14.18
C ASP A 853 -3.28 -11.70 15.28
N LEU A 854 -4.62 -11.56 15.23
CA LEU A 854 -5.37 -10.85 16.27
C LEU A 854 -5.34 -11.63 17.60
N TYR A 855 -5.57 -12.95 17.53
CA TYR A 855 -5.49 -13.81 18.70
C TYR A 855 -4.09 -13.82 19.31
N GLU A 856 -3.06 -13.98 18.45
CA GLU A 856 -1.67 -13.94 18.87
C GLU A 856 -1.31 -12.58 19.54
N LEU A 857 -1.78 -11.47 18.99
CA LEU A 857 -1.60 -10.14 19.58
C LEU A 857 -2.23 -10.05 20.97
N VAL A 858 -3.46 -10.54 21.15
CA VAL A 858 -4.12 -10.56 22.46
C VAL A 858 -3.33 -11.40 23.46
N GLN A 859 -2.88 -12.59 23.07
CA GLN A 859 -2.06 -13.43 23.93
C GLN A 859 -0.71 -12.77 24.27
N TYR A 860 -0.08 -12.14 23.29
CA TYR A 860 1.15 -11.39 23.50
C TYR A 860 0.98 -10.26 24.53
N VAL A 861 -0.12 -9.48 24.39
CA VAL A 861 -0.42 -8.38 25.32
C VAL A 861 -0.71 -8.89 26.71
N LYS A 862 -1.46 -10.01 26.85
CA LYS A 862 -1.71 -10.67 28.14
C LYS A 862 -0.43 -11.15 28.82
N MET A 863 0.52 -11.70 28.06
CA MET A 863 1.78 -12.25 28.61
C MET A 863 2.80 -11.16 28.99
N ASN A 864 2.84 -10.05 28.26
CA ASN A 864 3.89 -9.03 28.39
C ASN A 864 3.40 -7.70 29.00
N GLY A 865 2.11 -7.59 29.25
CA GLY A 865 1.44 -6.40 29.73
C GLY A 865 0.56 -6.65 30.96
N GLU A 866 -0.32 -5.73 31.23
CA GLU A 866 -1.32 -5.76 32.27
C GLU A 866 -2.66 -6.22 31.70
N SER A 867 -3.37 -7.11 32.42
CA SER A 867 -4.73 -7.51 32.05
C SER A 867 -5.74 -6.91 33.04
N LYS A 868 -6.76 -6.25 32.49
CA LYS A 868 -7.86 -5.66 33.27
C LYS A 868 -9.18 -6.29 32.84
N ILE A 869 -10.09 -6.47 33.78
CA ILE A 869 -11.45 -6.90 33.53
C ILE A 869 -12.36 -5.72 33.91
N THR A 870 -13.31 -5.36 33.05
CA THR A 870 -14.23 -4.29 33.36
C THR A 870 -15.23 -4.71 34.43
N GLU A 871 -15.25 -4.02 35.55
CA GLU A 871 -16.01 -4.37 36.75
C GLU A 871 -17.51 -4.39 36.52
N LYS A 872 -18.02 -3.47 35.69
CA LYS A 872 -19.45 -3.21 35.50
C LYS A 872 -20.18 -4.33 34.74
N HIS A 873 -19.51 -5.03 33.85
CA HIS A 873 -20.14 -6.06 33.02
C HIS A 873 -20.07 -7.46 33.60
N ILE A 874 -19.13 -7.75 34.49
CA ILE A 874 -19.01 -9.06 35.14
C ILE A 874 -20.11 -9.22 36.19
N SER A 875 -20.42 -8.19 36.95
CA SER A 875 -21.42 -8.22 38.01
C SER A 875 -22.87 -8.43 37.51
N SER A 876 -23.26 -7.82 36.41
CA SER A 876 -24.62 -7.92 35.88
C SER A 876 -24.87 -9.19 35.06
N ARG A 877 -23.91 -9.68 34.28
CA ARG A 877 -24.10 -10.83 33.38
C ARG A 877 -23.84 -12.19 34.05
N ALA A 878 -22.78 -12.28 34.87
CA ALA A 878 -22.51 -13.52 35.63
C ALA A 878 -23.65 -13.91 36.58
N LEU A 879 -24.53 -12.97 36.91
CA LEU A 879 -25.58 -13.11 37.92
C LEU A 879 -26.99 -13.12 37.33
N GLY A 880 -27.17 -12.91 36.04
CA GLY A 880 -28.47 -12.83 35.40
C GLY A 880 -29.30 -11.64 35.90
N ILE A 881 -28.67 -10.58 36.39
CA ILE A 881 -29.30 -9.43 37.03
C ILE A 881 -29.45 -8.28 36.02
N GLN A 882 -30.57 -7.66 35.96
CA GLN A 882 -30.76 -6.48 35.11
C GLN A 882 -29.98 -5.28 35.67
N PRO A 883 -29.21 -4.57 34.83
CA PRO A 883 -28.49 -3.36 35.25
C PRO A 883 -29.48 -2.32 35.84
N PHE A 884 -29.05 -1.62 36.91
CA PHE A 884 -29.76 -0.50 37.56
C PHE A 884 -30.84 -0.82 38.61
N SER A 885 -30.87 -2.02 39.17
CA SER A 885 -31.75 -2.31 40.26
C SER A 885 -31.00 -2.47 41.58
N THR A 886 -31.08 -1.51 42.49
CA THR A 886 -30.52 -1.58 43.85
C THR A 886 -31.10 -2.74 44.66
N GLU A 887 -32.31 -3.18 44.39
CA GLU A 887 -32.90 -4.36 44.99
C GLU A 887 -32.24 -5.65 44.53
N THR A 888 -31.82 -5.69 43.27
CA THR A 888 -31.16 -6.84 42.65
C THR A 888 -29.72 -7.02 43.15
N GLU A 889 -28.99 -5.92 43.36
CA GLU A 889 -27.66 -5.90 43.96
C GLU A 889 -27.69 -6.40 45.41
N ALA A 890 -28.67 -5.95 46.21
CA ALA A 890 -28.88 -6.41 47.59
C ALA A 890 -29.28 -7.90 47.66
N ALA A 891 -30.13 -8.37 46.72
CA ALA A 891 -30.53 -9.79 46.63
C ALA A 891 -29.29 -10.66 46.23
N PHE A 892 -28.44 -10.18 45.33
CA PHE A 892 -27.22 -10.87 44.94
C PHE A 892 -26.26 -10.99 46.11
N MET A 893 -25.92 -9.90 46.75
CA MET A 893 -25.03 -9.88 47.91
C MET A 893 -25.50 -10.85 49.00
N LYS A 894 -26.80 -10.91 49.23
CA LYS A 894 -27.43 -11.84 50.17
C LYS A 894 -27.21 -13.30 49.70
N ASN A 895 -27.43 -13.60 48.41
CA ASN A 895 -27.30 -14.95 47.89
C ASN A 895 -25.82 -15.37 47.83
N LEU A 896 -24.90 -14.45 47.50
CA LEU A 896 -23.45 -14.72 47.51
C LEU A 896 -22.97 -14.99 48.93
N THR A 897 -23.37 -14.17 49.91
CA THR A 897 -23.04 -14.39 51.32
C THR A 897 -23.55 -15.75 51.79
N HIS A 898 -24.78 -16.09 51.48
CA HIS A 898 -25.37 -17.41 51.82
C HIS A 898 -24.64 -18.57 51.13
N ALA A 899 -24.28 -18.42 49.86
CA ALA A 899 -23.51 -19.44 49.11
C ALA A 899 -22.13 -19.68 49.73
N LEU A 900 -21.42 -18.59 50.08
CA LEU A 900 -20.06 -18.66 50.71
C LEU A 900 -20.14 -19.21 52.14
N GLU A 901 -21.19 -18.88 52.91
CA GLU A 901 -21.44 -19.47 54.23
C GLU A 901 -21.70 -20.97 54.20
N ASN A 902 -22.27 -21.48 53.13
CA ASN A 902 -22.52 -22.91 52.92
C ASN A 902 -21.27 -23.67 52.45
N ILE A 903 -20.22 -23.02 52.00
CA ILE A 903 -18.96 -23.67 51.67
C ILE A 903 -18.12 -23.81 52.92
N TRP A 904 -18.19 -24.95 53.58
CA TRP A 904 -17.55 -25.16 54.89
C TRP A 904 -16.02 -24.90 54.92
N LEU A 905 -15.31 -25.03 53.79
CA LEU A 905 -13.88 -24.76 53.63
C LEU A 905 -13.56 -23.27 53.72
N THR A 906 -14.49 -22.39 53.42
CA THR A 906 -14.29 -20.96 53.38
C THR A 906 -14.92 -20.21 54.55
N ARG A 907 -15.64 -20.94 55.41
CA ARG A 907 -16.35 -20.36 56.55
C ARG A 907 -15.41 -19.54 57.47
N ASN A 908 -15.76 -18.27 57.68
CA ASN A 908 -14.97 -17.29 58.44
C ASN A 908 -13.59 -16.91 57.86
N LYS A 909 -13.30 -17.22 56.56
CA LYS A 909 -12.04 -16.89 55.90
C LYS A 909 -12.18 -15.91 54.75
N TYR A 910 -13.33 -15.26 54.59
CA TYR A 910 -13.59 -14.33 53.52
C TYR A 910 -14.16 -13.00 54.05
N THR A 911 -13.87 -11.95 53.31
CA THR A 911 -14.48 -10.65 53.46
C THR A 911 -15.05 -10.23 52.11
N ILE A 912 -16.33 -9.86 52.10
CA ILE A 912 -17.02 -9.42 50.90
C ILE A 912 -16.79 -7.92 50.74
N HIS A 913 -16.09 -7.54 49.71
CA HIS A 913 -15.88 -6.17 49.31
C HIS A 913 -16.82 -5.82 48.17
N LYS A 914 -17.61 -4.74 48.30
CA LYS A 914 -18.41 -4.20 47.20
C LYS A 914 -17.52 -3.51 46.21
N GLU A 915 -17.84 -3.62 44.92
CA GLU A 915 -17.17 -2.87 43.84
C GLU A 915 -15.69 -3.20 43.63
N VAL A 916 -15.25 -4.42 44.00
CA VAL A 916 -13.89 -4.89 43.74
C VAL A 916 -13.88 -5.76 42.49
N ALA A 917 -12.93 -5.54 41.59
CA ALA A 917 -12.77 -6.38 40.40
C ALA A 917 -12.50 -7.86 40.79
N ILE A 918 -13.20 -8.78 40.15
CA ILE A 918 -13.06 -10.22 40.42
C ILE A 918 -11.62 -10.69 40.24
N SER A 919 -10.88 -10.10 39.28
CA SER A 919 -9.45 -10.37 39.08
C SER A 919 -8.56 -10.01 40.29
N GLN A 920 -9.00 -9.12 41.19
CA GLN A 920 -8.28 -8.81 42.41
C GLN A 920 -8.58 -9.81 43.54
N VAL A 921 -9.62 -10.60 43.41
CA VAL A 921 -10.09 -11.56 44.44
C VAL A 921 -9.50 -12.96 44.17
N PHE A 922 -9.20 -13.30 42.93
CA PHE A 922 -8.76 -14.65 42.50
C PHE A 922 -7.31 -14.67 42.01
N HIS A 923 -6.46 -13.83 42.56
CA HIS A 923 -5.02 -13.78 42.21
C HIS A 923 -4.16 -14.85 42.91
N ASP A 924 -4.75 -15.80 43.69
CA ASP A 924 -4.03 -16.93 44.31
C ASP A 924 -4.48 -18.28 43.76
#